data_1530c4aa4c32780f70fd355af657d8c7
#
_entry.id   1530c4aa4c32780f70fd355af657d8c7
#
_cell.length_a   1.000
_cell.length_b   1.000
_cell.length_c   1.000
_cell.angle_alpha   90.00
_cell.angle_beta   90.00
_cell.angle_gamma   90.00
#
_symmetry.space_group_name_H-M   'P 1'
#
loop_
_entity.id
_entity.type
_entity.pdbx_description
1 polymer ?
#
loop_
_entity_poly.entity_id
_entity_poly.type
_entity_poly.pdbx_seq_one_letter_code
_entity_poly.pdbx_strand_id
1 'polypeptide(L)'
;MSDIKSPFQNNNNNQNNNIPQSSNHKRPPPSKKQISNNNTTSPGINSPFGQQNQNFNAPFNPNTNNNYNNNYRKPSPPKNYTPTPTPNSNYNNNQQREEKQEEDSDSNDNANDTNNNETSEQKHKTSQKHKTPDQNYSINPSQIPRPNQYDEIYLNNEKMPIYETNIATPPPHPISFFSVKETQNSSPRFIRSTLNSVPLSQSLLNETNLLFGLCIQPFAEVPEYEDPIPKVQPVETIFRCKQCKSYINNKYNICYSQQNKQVAVCNLCQFENEFDMDKPGIKNEYFNSDYSECPELVKPTIDFIAPNNFKSSKLFTPHYLFMIDITENSYSIGLPSYVINSIQINLDSFHNAENSYIGFALYDTKNIYYFYVEKSDVRLTIMGDINDPFCPLSMKKLFLNIGEQKEQIEKLIERINNFISEKNADIPNFKGHRQISSISGAAIKSGVDALMENGGRVMLFTPNPCHHGFAGCAPRESFDKEKEPLKSNPFFPQHELLVEIGHKAANNRIVVDQFIFMSTLYDISTMAIVSNLSGGHVEYYNYSMDPITVNAMYEKLHFDLTRILTRPNYYDCRFMLRFSVGIDCVEILGPFNKKLGEAFQLGGCDPDYCYYYNMRINETFKTGQKVDIQLVVLYNDNYSNSYLRIFNTSLEMTGEVGKIFNNAEVNAIAKAMIYKEISLMFRTDLNNVKKNLEDKIINSFKYYRVKEKSDTANNQLILPISIRYLPLYIDSFLKTGILSNQNRPEMHNYILYIINKLLREPIYSSMKFLYPKFYRIDDIEGQQVNNNKSIKIDNIGLINEKYNIIQKPILLRLSKDIIDFDCAYLIDNGYFIYLFIFNSIEGNFYNDLFNVQTYEEAKNAGITTLDEENQSDLNQRLNNIISQLRKENGGNYQPLRIIFLEENGINNPLLTDLLKEDKIDIYDNYPSYLCYIHKEILARILE
;
A
#
# COMPACT_ATOMS: atom_id res chain seq x y z
N MET A 1 29.18 7.80 14.72
CA MET A 1 29.13 6.63 13.83
C MET A 1 29.92 5.54 14.51
N SER A 2 29.41 4.97 15.58
CA SER A 2 30.05 3.90 16.34
C SER A 2 28.98 2.87 16.67
N ASP A 3 29.21 1.67 16.20
CA ASP A 3 28.85 0.38 16.77
C ASP A 3 27.40 0.10 17.13
N ILE A 4 26.56 -0.12 16.12
CA ILE A 4 25.39 -0.96 16.29
C ILE A 4 25.87 -2.41 16.11
N LYS A 5 26.17 -3.11 17.21
CA LYS A 5 26.43 -4.54 17.18
C LYS A 5 25.19 -5.28 16.76
N SER A 6 25.21 -5.87 15.58
CA SER A 6 24.17 -6.76 15.07
C SER A 6 23.96 -7.93 16.03
N PRO A 7 22.72 -8.31 16.38
CA PRO A 7 22.44 -9.49 17.21
C PRO A 7 22.86 -10.80 16.55
N PHE A 8 23.41 -10.74 15.36
CA PHE A 8 23.93 -11.88 14.59
C PHE A 8 25.45 -12.03 14.67
N GLN A 9 26.16 -11.21 15.47
CA GLN A 9 27.59 -11.35 15.69
C GLN A 9 27.86 -12.00 17.05
N ASN A 10 28.34 -13.24 17.06
CA ASN A 10 28.92 -13.88 18.24
C ASN A 10 30.32 -13.28 18.48
N ASN A 11 30.52 -12.63 19.60
CA ASN A 11 31.83 -12.25 20.10
C ASN A 11 32.62 -13.52 20.54
N ASN A 12 33.60 -13.94 19.80
CA ASN A 12 34.71 -14.71 20.29
C ASN A 12 35.84 -13.73 20.61
N ASN A 13 36.02 -13.40 21.86
CA ASN A 13 37.29 -12.93 22.40
C ASN A 13 37.49 -13.57 23.75
N ASN A 14 38.26 -14.68 23.74
CA ASN A 14 39.02 -15.17 24.86
C ASN A 14 40.27 -14.30 25.04
N GLN A 15 40.40 -13.64 26.18
CA GLN A 15 41.69 -13.40 26.78
C GLN A 15 41.57 -13.32 28.30
N ASN A 16 42.41 -14.19 28.92
CA ASN A 16 42.72 -14.36 30.33
C ASN A 16 42.97 -13.02 31.06
N ASN A 17 42.53 -12.90 32.32
CA ASN A 17 43.42 -12.92 33.47
C ASN A 17 42.75 -12.50 34.78
N ASN A 18 43.06 -13.33 35.79
CA ASN A 18 43.25 -13.02 37.23
C ASN A 18 42.06 -12.78 38.17
N ILE A 19 41.97 -13.77 39.04
CA ILE A 19 41.29 -13.90 40.32
C ILE A 19 41.90 -12.91 41.36
N PRO A 20 41.12 -12.41 42.35
CA PRO A 20 41.24 -13.06 43.67
C PRO A 20 39.89 -13.26 44.41
N GLN A 21 39.99 -14.25 45.29
CA GLN A 21 39.04 -14.88 46.19
C GLN A 21 38.49 -13.97 47.31
N SER A 22 37.26 -14.22 47.72
CA SER A 22 36.78 -14.48 49.09
C SER A 22 35.30 -14.12 49.20
N SER A 23 34.38 -14.74 49.86
CA SER A 23 34.28 -15.70 50.93
C SER A 23 32.82 -16.17 51.08
N ASN A 24 32.66 -17.37 51.55
CA ASN A 24 31.46 -18.09 51.94
C ASN A 24 30.30 -17.32 52.59
N HIS A 25 29.06 -17.68 52.19
CA HIS A 25 28.04 -18.05 53.20
C HIS A 25 26.97 -18.99 52.61
N LYS A 26 26.60 -19.97 53.48
CA LYS A 26 25.82 -21.18 53.26
C LYS A 26 24.34 -20.93 53.13
N ARG A 27 23.67 -21.76 52.34
CA ARG A 27 22.23 -22.01 52.29
C ARG A 27 21.76 -22.92 53.45
N PRO A 28 20.43 -22.98 53.70
CA PRO A 28 19.73 -24.23 53.85
C PRO A 28 18.53 -24.41 52.91
N PRO A 29 18.04 -25.67 52.71
CA PRO A 29 17.12 -26.03 51.63
C PRO A 29 15.63 -26.00 52.04
N PRO A 30 14.67 -25.96 51.12
CA PRO A 30 13.25 -26.10 51.45
C PRO A 30 12.76 -27.54 51.31
N SER A 31 11.89 -27.89 52.24
CA SER A 31 11.23 -29.16 52.44
C SER A 31 10.13 -29.46 51.43
N LYS A 32 10.03 -30.77 51.12
CA LYS A 32 8.94 -31.42 50.37
C LYS A 32 7.65 -31.44 51.16
N LYS A 33 6.50 -31.19 50.53
CA LYS A 33 5.21 -31.75 50.94
C LYS A 33 4.54 -32.42 49.74
N GLN A 34 4.28 -33.71 49.94
CA GLN A 34 3.39 -34.57 49.17
C GLN A 34 1.94 -34.22 49.45
N ILE A 35 1.10 -34.24 48.41
CA ILE A 35 -0.32 -34.53 48.57
C ILE A 35 -0.82 -35.33 47.37
N SER A 36 -1.55 -36.35 47.74
CA SER A 36 -2.14 -37.52 47.13
C SER A 36 -3.08 -37.33 45.97
N ASN A 37 -3.09 -38.36 45.13
CA ASN A 37 -4.07 -38.72 44.11
C ASN A 37 -5.52 -38.78 44.64
N ASN A 38 -6.45 -38.34 43.79
CA ASN A 38 -7.77 -39.01 43.70
C ASN A 38 -8.28 -38.90 42.24
N ASN A 39 -8.53 -40.08 41.71
CA ASN A 39 -9.25 -40.35 40.44
C ASN A 39 -10.71 -39.94 40.57
N THR A 40 -11.25 -39.28 39.49
CA THR A 40 -12.63 -39.55 39.05
C THR A 40 -12.80 -39.15 37.58
N THR A 41 -13.17 -40.16 36.82
CA THR A 41 -13.92 -40.31 35.56
C THR A 41 -14.35 -39.05 34.80
N SER A 42 -13.95 -39.06 33.50
CA SER A 42 -14.45 -38.25 32.41
C SER A 42 -15.95 -38.48 32.10
N PRO A 43 -16.64 -37.47 31.61
CA PRO A 43 -17.46 -37.70 30.42
C PRO A 43 -17.11 -36.66 29.32
N GLY A 44 -17.21 -37.15 28.07
CA GLY A 44 -16.90 -36.44 26.85
C GLY A 44 -17.66 -35.15 26.65
N ILE A 45 -16.95 -34.17 26.12
CA ILE A 45 -17.53 -32.93 25.64
C ILE A 45 -17.36 -32.89 24.13
N ASN A 46 -18.49 -33.03 23.46
CA ASN A 46 -18.70 -32.64 22.05
C ASN A 46 -18.36 -31.15 21.94
N SER A 47 -17.47 -30.83 21.05
CA SER A 47 -17.25 -29.48 20.58
C SER A 47 -18.38 -29.09 19.62
N PRO A 48 -19.03 -27.95 19.81
CA PRO A 48 -19.81 -27.33 18.76
C PRO A 48 -18.95 -26.25 18.11
N PHE A 49 -18.28 -26.57 17.00
CA PHE A 49 -17.92 -25.56 16.03
C PHE A 49 -19.19 -25.19 15.25
N GLY A 50 -19.95 -24.27 15.80
CA GLY A 50 -20.95 -23.53 15.06
C GLY A 50 -20.22 -22.44 14.29
N GLN A 51 -20.29 -22.53 12.98
CA GLN A 51 -20.02 -21.44 12.08
C GLN A 51 -20.93 -20.27 12.45
N GLN A 52 -20.36 -19.20 12.98
CA GLN A 52 -20.96 -17.89 12.87
C GLN A 52 -20.18 -17.13 11.82
N ASN A 53 -20.73 -17.09 10.61
CA ASN A 53 -20.46 -16.02 9.67
C ASN A 53 -20.93 -14.72 10.32
N GLN A 54 -20.02 -13.98 10.92
CA GLN A 54 -20.27 -12.59 11.23
C GLN A 54 -20.00 -11.79 9.98
N ASN A 55 -21.06 -11.45 9.29
CA ASN A 55 -21.10 -10.35 8.36
C ASN A 55 -20.70 -9.09 9.14
N PHE A 56 -19.52 -8.56 8.84
CA PHE A 56 -19.08 -7.24 9.24
C PHE A 56 -19.71 -6.19 8.31
N ASN A 57 -21.02 -6.09 8.35
CA ASN A 57 -21.80 -4.98 7.81
C ASN A 57 -22.75 -4.56 8.93
N ALA A 58 -22.27 -3.75 9.85
CA ALA A 58 -23.16 -3.01 10.74
C ALA A 58 -23.30 -1.59 10.15
N PRO A 59 -24.49 -1.21 9.69
CA PRO A 59 -24.74 0.16 9.28
C PRO A 59 -24.66 1.06 10.51
N PHE A 60 -23.90 2.12 10.35
CA PHE A 60 -23.92 3.23 11.31
C PHE A 60 -25.34 3.85 11.26
N ASN A 61 -26.17 3.53 12.24
CA ASN A 61 -27.49 4.12 12.37
C ASN A 61 -27.36 5.46 13.10
N PRO A 62 -27.58 6.62 12.44
CA PRO A 62 -27.48 7.92 13.08
C PRO A 62 -28.69 8.28 13.96
N ASN A 63 -29.59 7.35 14.24
CA ASN A 63 -30.82 7.61 15.01
C ASN A 63 -30.71 7.15 16.48
N THR A 64 -29.80 7.74 17.23
CA THR A 64 -30.01 7.92 18.67
C THR A 64 -30.46 9.36 18.89
N ASN A 65 -31.76 9.52 19.01
CA ASN A 65 -32.43 10.75 19.42
C ASN A 65 -31.88 11.25 20.76
N ASN A 66 -30.97 12.19 20.71
CA ASN A 66 -30.81 13.14 21.79
C ASN A 66 -31.41 14.47 21.31
N ASN A 67 -32.58 14.76 21.85
CA ASN A 67 -33.27 16.03 21.72
C ASN A 67 -32.34 17.18 22.16
N TYR A 68 -31.74 17.85 21.20
CA TYR A 68 -31.31 19.22 21.37
C TYR A 68 -32.04 20.08 20.34
N ASN A 69 -33.03 20.83 20.86
CA ASN A 69 -33.70 21.91 20.17
C ASN A 69 -32.63 22.94 19.73
N ASN A 70 -32.24 22.94 18.46
CA ASN A 70 -31.57 24.07 17.86
C ASN A 70 -32.42 24.67 16.72
N ASN A 71 -33.07 25.75 17.08
CA ASN A 71 -33.67 26.70 16.15
C ASN A 71 -32.56 27.36 15.30
N TYR A 72 -32.26 26.83 14.14
CA TYR A 72 -31.50 27.56 13.12
C TYR A 72 -32.42 28.08 12.01
N ARG A 73 -32.61 29.38 12.00
CA ARG A 73 -33.18 30.12 10.88
C ARG A 73 -32.21 30.04 9.69
N LYS A 74 -32.72 29.63 8.53
CA LYS A 74 -32.00 29.69 7.23
C LYS A 74 -31.58 31.15 6.96
N PRO A 75 -30.31 31.39 6.54
CA PRO A 75 -29.91 32.66 5.98
C PRO A 75 -30.44 32.82 4.55
N SER A 76 -30.99 33.98 4.25
CA SER A 76 -31.42 34.39 2.92
C SER A 76 -30.24 34.62 1.97
N PRO A 77 -30.39 34.45 0.65
CA PRO A 77 -29.31 34.63 -0.30
C PRO A 77 -28.83 36.08 -0.40
N PRO A 78 -27.54 36.36 -0.62
CA PRO A 78 -27.02 37.70 -0.76
C PRO A 78 -27.38 38.32 -2.11
N LYS A 79 -27.78 39.60 -2.02
CA LYS A 79 -28.13 40.48 -3.15
C LYS A 79 -26.89 40.77 -4.02
N ASN A 80 -27.12 40.80 -5.31
CA ASN A 80 -26.22 41.22 -6.40
C ASN A 80 -25.48 42.52 -6.09
N TYR A 81 -24.18 42.53 -6.22
CA TYR A 81 -23.36 43.73 -6.37
C TYR A 81 -22.82 43.79 -7.78
N THR A 82 -23.14 44.88 -8.45
CA THR A 82 -22.57 45.35 -9.72
C THR A 82 -21.20 45.99 -9.47
N PRO A 83 -20.18 45.73 -10.30
CA PRO A 83 -18.90 46.42 -10.16
C PRO A 83 -18.89 47.75 -10.86
N THR A 84 -18.45 48.80 -10.16
CA THR A 84 -18.10 50.10 -10.69
C THR A 84 -16.64 50.13 -11.18
N PRO A 85 -16.34 50.88 -12.25
CA PRO A 85 -15.00 50.86 -12.85
C PRO A 85 -14.06 51.90 -12.25
N THR A 86 -12.77 51.64 -12.16
CA THR A 86 -11.72 52.62 -11.89
C THR A 86 -10.60 52.55 -12.95
N PRO A 87 -9.80 53.61 -13.10
CA PRO A 87 -9.47 54.14 -14.43
C PRO A 87 -8.05 53.80 -14.90
N ASN A 88 -7.89 54.01 -16.21
CA ASN A 88 -6.71 53.94 -17.05
C ASN A 88 -5.42 54.58 -16.52
N SER A 89 -4.29 53.95 -16.81
CA SER A 89 -3.08 54.68 -17.19
C SER A 89 -2.45 54.03 -18.43
N ASN A 90 -2.36 54.89 -19.47
CA ASN A 90 -1.78 54.68 -20.76
C ASN A 90 -0.26 54.36 -20.74
N TYR A 91 0.22 53.51 -21.63
CA TYR A 91 1.38 53.87 -22.45
C TYR A 91 1.28 53.21 -23.84
N ASN A 92 1.43 54.07 -24.88
CA ASN A 92 1.46 53.86 -26.31
C ASN A 92 2.73 53.10 -26.74
N ASN A 93 2.65 52.31 -27.82
CA ASN A 93 3.16 52.66 -29.19
C ASN A 93 2.91 51.53 -30.18
N ASN A 94 2.13 51.83 -31.21
CA ASN A 94 2.37 51.98 -32.66
C ASN A 94 3.27 50.89 -33.34
N GLN A 95 2.70 50.23 -34.31
CA GLN A 95 2.56 50.49 -35.77
C GLN A 95 1.94 49.27 -36.45
N GLN A 96 0.85 49.41 -37.08
CA GLN A 96 0.46 49.69 -38.45
C GLN A 96 0.63 48.53 -39.45
N ARG A 97 -0.54 48.20 -40.00
CA ARG A 97 -0.96 47.98 -41.42
C ARG A 97 -0.60 46.61 -42.02
N GLU A 98 -1.47 45.94 -42.81
CA GLU A 98 -2.50 46.40 -43.81
C GLU A 98 -3.47 45.24 -44.08
N GLU A 99 -4.73 45.62 -44.34
CA GLU A 99 -5.82 44.87 -44.95
C GLU A 99 -5.56 44.50 -46.44
N LYS A 100 -6.18 43.40 -46.86
CA LYS A 100 -6.90 43.40 -48.17
C LYS A 100 -7.88 42.23 -48.27
N GLN A 101 -9.14 42.66 -48.58
CA GLN A 101 -10.24 41.85 -49.12
C GLN A 101 -10.02 41.52 -50.60
N GLU A 102 -10.73 40.53 -51.11
CA GLU A 102 -11.52 40.44 -52.35
C GLU A 102 -11.80 38.94 -52.60
N GLU A 103 -13.02 38.45 -52.57
CA GLU A 103 -14.19 38.44 -53.41
C GLU A 103 -14.10 37.50 -54.64
N ASP A 104 -15.13 36.64 -54.68
CA ASP A 104 -15.95 36.12 -55.78
C ASP A 104 -15.32 35.30 -56.96
N SER A 105 -15.87 34.14 -57.27
CA SER A 105 -16.95 33.91 -58.22
C SER A 105 -17.12 32.43 -58.62
N ASP A 106 -18.37 32.02 -58.62
CA ASP A 106 -19.16 31.18 -59.53
C ASP A 106 -18.55 30.31 -60.61
N SER A 107 -19.01 29.09 -60.71
CA SER A 107 -19.99 28.59 -61.67
C SER A 107 -20.00 27.07 -61.86
N ASN A 108 -21.18 26.49 -61.72
CA ASN A 108 -21.95 25.59 -62.60
C ASN A 108 -21.18 24.58 -63.47
N ASP A 109 -21.61 23.38 -63.65
CA ASP A 109 -22.85 22.80 -64.10
C ASP A 109 -22.89 21.26 -64.14
N ASN A 110 -24.10 20.74 -63.93
CA ASN A 110 -24.82 19.64 -64.61
C ASN A 110 -24.19 18.21 -64.75
N ALA A 111 -24.83 17.20 -64.55
CA ALA A 111 -26.23 16.67 -64.51
C ALA A 111 -26.21 15.16 -64.90
N ASN A 112 -27.26 14.51 -64.44
CA ASN A 112 -27.92 13.31 -64.98
C ASN A 112 -27.29 11.92 -64.66
N ASP A 113 -28.00 11.10 -64.09
CA ASP A 113 -29.30 10.42 -64.09
C ASP A 113 -29.06 8.92 -63.96
N THR A 114 -29.67 8.17 -63.18
CA THR A 114 -30.90 7.43 -63.19
C THR A 114 -30.84 6.14 -62.30
N ASN A 115 -31.88 6.07 -61.49
CA ASN A 115 -32.74 4.94 -61.16
C ASN A 115 -32.33 3.76 -60.27
N ASN A 116 -33.07 3.77 -59.13
CA ASN A 116 -33.90 2.66 -58.57
C ASN A 116 -33.21 1.44 -57.91
N ASN A 117 -33.37 1.24 -56.60
CA ASN A 117 -34.46 0.55 -55.97
C ASN A 117 -34.32 0.47 -54.46
N GLU A 118 -35.45 0.55 -53.78
CA GLU A 118 -35.70 0.51 -52.34
C GLU A 118 -35.23 -0.78 -51.70
N THR A 119 -34.60 -0.64 -50.50
CA THR A 119 -34.98 -1.48 -49.32
C THR A 119 -34.50 -0.76 -48.05
N SER A 120 -35.39 -0.72 -47.09
CA SER A 120 -35.30 -0.12 -45.79
C SER A 120 -34.22 -0.73 -44.94
N GLU A 121 -33.28 0.07 -44.47
CA GLU A 121 -32.46 -0.23 -43.29
C GLU A 121 -32.20 1.01 -42.46
N GLN A 122 -32.27 0.83 -41.15
CA GLN A 122 -32.26 1.80 -40.11
C GLN A 122 -30.95 2.64 -40.10
N LYS A 123 -31.09 3.93 -39.96
CA LYS A 123 -29.99 4.88 -39.88
C LYS A 123 -29.38 4.86 -38.47
N HIS A 124 -28.27 4.18 -38.32
CA HIS A 124 -27.31 4.53 -37.27
C HIS A 124 -26.54 5.79 -37.65
N LYS A 125 -26.68 6.82 -36.83
CA LYS A 125 -25.88 8.05 -36.95
C LYS A 125 -24.44 7.75 -36.50
N THR A 126 -23.53 7.58 -37.43
CA THR A 126 -22.10 7.59 -37.22
C THR A 126 -21.63 9.01 -36.88
N SER A 127 -21.14 9.21 -35.66
CA SER A 127 -20.44 10.43 -35.25
C SER A 127 -19.18 10.65 -36.08
N GLN A 128 -19.04 11.86 -36.62
CA GLN A 128 -17.84 12.28 -37.37
C GLN A 128 -16.61 12.30 -36.47
N LYS A 129 -15.66 11.41 -36.76
CA LYS A 129 -14.33 11.41 -36.16
C LYS A 129 -13.52 12.61 -36.64
N HIS A 130 -13.11 13.49 -35.72
CA HIS A 130 -12.06 14.47 -36.00
C HIS A 130 -10.76 13.76 -36.33
N LYS A 131 -10.29 13.92 -37.56
CA LYS A 131 -8.98 13.40 -38.02
C LYS A 131 -7.90 14.36 -37.56
N THR A 132 -6.99 13.91 -36.69
CA THR A 132 -5.70 14.55 -36.42
C THR A 132 -4.68 14.23 -37.51
N PRO A 133 -3.79 15.16 -37.88
CA PRO A 133 -2.87 14.97 -39.01
C PRO A 133 -1.54 14.36 -38.56
N ASP A 134 -1.48 13.03 -38.36
CA ASP A 134 -0.22 12.27 -38.35
C ASP A 134 -0.54 10.77 -38.54
N GLN A 135 -0.84 10.40 -39.79
CA GLN A 135 -1.34 9.05 -40.11
C GLN A 135 -0.31 8.10 -40.72
N ASN A 136 0.96 8.15 -40.34
CA ASN A 136 1.90 7.17 -40.90
C ASN A 136 2.17 5.92 -40.05
N TYR A 137 1.70 5.86 -38.79
CA TYR A 137 1.81 4.67 -37.94
C TYR A 137 0.56 4.59 -37.08
N SER A 138 -0.51 3.98 -37.55
CA SER A 138 -1.69 3.75 -36.74
C SER A 138 -1.65 2.35 -36.12
N ILE A 139 -1.50 2.30 -34.78
CA ILE A 139 -1.68 1.07 -34.02
C ILE A 139 -3.19 0.90 -33.77
N ASN A 140 -3.75 -0.26 -34.15
CA ASN A 140 -5.17 -0.56 -33.89
C ASN A 140 -5.39 -0.72 -32.37
N PRO A 141 -6.21 0.14 -31.72
CA PRO A 141 -6.42 0.09 -30.28
C PRO A 141 -6.93 -1.27 -29.76
N SER A 142 -7.68 -2.04 -30.58
CA SER A 142 -8.18 -3.37 -30.19
C SER A 142 -7.09 -4.45 -30.13
N GLN A 143 -5.92 -4.23 -30.76
CA GLN A 143 -4.80 -5.16 -30.78
C GLN A 143 -3.76 -4.84 -29.69
N ILE A 144 -3.94 -3.73 -28.98
CA ILE A 144 -3.01 -3.35 -27.91
C ILE A 144 -3.22 -4.29 -26.70
N PRO A 145 -2.16 -4.96 -26.21
CA PRO A 145 -2.25 -5.81 -25.03
C PRO A 145 -2.59 -5.01 -23.78
N ARG A 146 -3.48 -5.52 -22.92
CA ARG A 146 -3.90 -4.89 -21.67
C ARG A 146 -3.93 -5.89 -20.51
N PRO A 147 -3.77 -5.45 -19.26
CA PRO A 147 -3.78 -6.31 -18.07
C PRO A 147 -5.08 -7.10 -17.87
N ASN A 148 -6.24 -6.58 -18.31
CA ASN A 148 -7.53 -7.24 -18.23
C ASN A 148 -7.58 -8.61 -18.94
N GLN A 149 -6.74 -8.83 -19.95
CA GLN A 149 -6.66 -10.10 -20.65
C GLN A 149 -6.23 -11.29 -19.76
N TYR A 150 -5.62 -11.05 -18.61
CA TYR A 150 -5.30 -12.11 -17.66
C TYR A 150 -6.54 -12.69 -17.00
N ASP A 151 -7.50 -11.85 -16.61
CA ASP A 151 -8.74 -12.31 -15.98
C ASP A 151 -9.58 -13.14 -16.97
N GLU A 152 -9.59 -12.78 -18.27
CA GLU A 152 -10.26 -13.55 -19.32
C GLU A 152 -9.69 -14.99 -19.46
N ILE A 153 -8.38 -15.16 -19.32
CA ILE A 153 -7.74 -16.49 -19.38
C ILE A 153 -8.18 -17.36 -18.20
N TYR A 154 -8.38 -16.77 -17.02
CA TYR A 154 -8.76 -17.52 -15.82
C TYR A 154 -10.26 -17.80 -15.72
N LEU A 155 -11.10 -16.93 -16.25
CA LEU A 155 -12.56 -17.13 -16.31
C LEU A 155 -12.93 -18.35 -17.18
N ASN A 156 -12.08 -18.68 -18.17
CA ASN A 156 -12.27 -19.83 -19.07
C ASN A 156 -11.80 -21.16 -18.49
N ASN A 157 -11.06 -21.16 -17.38
CA ASN A 157 -10.55 -22.39 -16.79
C ASN A 157 -11.46 -22.86 -15.66
N GLU A 158 -11.97 -24.09 -15.77
CA GLU A 158 -12.75 -24.75 -14.71
C GLU A 158 -11.96 -24.98 -13.42
N LYS A 159 -10.63 -24.78 -13.43
CA LYS A 159 -9.75 -25.00 -12.27
C LYS A 159 -8.92 -23.75 -11.99
N MET A 160 -8.78 -23.44 -10.70
CA MET A 160 -7.85 -22.41 -10.26
C MET A 160 -6.43 -22.72 -10.74
N PRO A 161 -5.75 -21.78 -11.42
CA PRO A 161 -4.37 -21.97 -11.84
C PRO A 161 -3.45 -22.15 -10.64
N ILE A 162 -2.54 -23.12 -10.71
CA ILE A 162 -1.54 -23.37 -9.67
C ILE A 162 -0.18 -22.91 -10.21
N TYR A 163 0.47 -21.99 -9.50
CA TYR A 163 1.83 -21.57 -9.78
C TYR A 163 2.81 -22.36 -8.89
N GLU A 164 3.67 -23.18 -9.50
CA GLU A 164 4.73 -23.89 -8.78
C GLU A 164 6.04 -23.09 -8.81
N THR A 165 6.64 -22.87 -7.63
CA THR A 165 7.81 -21.98 -7.48
C THR A 165 9.16 -22.60 -7.91
N ASN A 166 9.15 -23.73 -8.62
CA ASN A 166 10.34 -24.36 -9.23
C ASN A 166 10.64 -23.88 -10.65
N ILE A 167 9.76 -23.05 -11.23
CA ILE A 167 9.83 -22.58 -12.61
C ILE A 167 10.45 -21.18 -12.66
N ALA A 168 11.21 -20.90 -13.72
CA ALA A 168 11.78 -19.56 -13.94
C ALA A 168 10.80 -18.59 -14.62
N THR A 169 9.58 -19.02 -14.96
CA THR A 169 8.58 -18.14 -15.55
C THR A 169 8.08 -17.11 -14.56
N PRO A 170 7.70 -15.90 -15.02
CA PRO A 170 7.12 -14.89 -14.15
C PRO A 170 5.87 -15.43 -13.44
N PRO A 171 5.67 -15.07 -12.16
CA PRO A 171 4.43 -15.44 -11.47
C PRO A 171 3.23 -14.74 -12.13
N PRO A 172 2.00 -15.28 -11.93
CA PRO A 172 0.79 -14.63 -12.40
C PRO A 172 0.67 -13.20 -11.87
N HIS A 173 -0.15 -12.41 -12.58
CA HIS A 173 -0.38 -11.02 -12.19
C HIS A 173 -0.87 -10.94 -10.73
N PRO A 174 -0.35 -10.04 -9.88
CA PRO A 174 -0.67 -10.03 -8.45
C PRO A 174 -2.14 -9.80 -8.14
N ILE A 175 -2.89 -9.17 -9.04
CA ILE A 175 -4.34 -8.94 -8.88
C ILE A 175 -5.21 -10.08 -9.46
N SER A 176 -4.61 -11.11 -10.08
CA SER A 176 -5.32 -12.27 -10.61
C SER A 176 -5.52 -13.36 -9.55
N PHE A 177 -6.52 -14.22 -9.78
CA PHE A 177 -6.86 -15.31 -8.89
C PHE A 177 -6.04 -16.57 -9.23
N PHE A 178 -5.17 -17.00 -8.31
CA PHE A 178 -4.32 -18.19 -8.46
C PHE A 178 -3.89 -18.73 -7.09
N SER A 179 -3.51 -20.01 -7.07
CA SER A 179 -2.90 -20.66 -5.92
C SER A 179 -1.40 -20.84 -6.12
N VAL A 180 -0.64 -20.79 -5.04
CA VAL A 180 0.81 -21.03 -5.04
C VAL A 180 1.12 -22.35 -4.37
N LYS A 181 1.96 -23.16 -5.04
CA LYS A 181 2.57 -24.34 -4.45
C LYS A 181 4.06 -24.08 -4.29
N GLU A 182 4.48 -23.83 -3.04
CA GLU A 182 5.89 -23.67 -2.71
C GLU A 182 6.65 -25.01 -2.85
N THR A 183 7.63 -25.02 -3.73
CA THR A 183 8.50 -26.18 -3.98
C THR A 183 9.97 -25.86 -3.73
N GLN A 184 10.59 -25.03 -4.57
CA GLN A 184 12.00 -24.65 -4.45
C GLN A 184 12.22 -23.24 -3.93
N ASN A 185 11.39 -22.28 -4.35
CA ASN A 185 11.48 -20.88 -4.00
C ASN A 185 10.30 -20.46 -3.13
N SER A 186 10.52 -19.45 -2.29
CA SER A 186 9.46 -18.79 -1.54
C SER A 186 8.39 -18.23 -2.45
N SER A 187 7.14 -18.20 -1.94
CA SER A 187 5.98 -17.74 -2.67
C SER A 187 6.16 -16.32 -3.23
N PRO A 188 5.68 -16.05 -4.46
CA PRO A 188 5.65 -14.71 -5.03
C PRO A 188 4.72 -13.74 -4.26
N ARG A 189 3.96 -14.22 -3.28
CA ARG A 189 3.26 -13.36 -2.32
C ARG A 189 4.23 -12.62 -1.42
N PHE A 190 5.37 -13.26 -1.07
CA PHE A 190 6.40 -12.68 -0.22
C PHE A 190 7.54 -12.02 -0.99
N ILE A 191 8.01 -12.66 -2.08
CA ILE A 191 9.17 -12.20 -2.84
C ILE A 191 8.88 -12.30 -4.33
N ARG A 192 8.95 -11.17 -5.04
CA ARG A 192 8.91 -11.10 -6.51
C ARG A 192 10.23 -10.53 -7.02
N SER A 193 10.93 -11.30 -7.84
CA SER A 193 12.11 -10.83 -8.55
C SER A 193 11.70 -10.07 -9.81
N THR A 194 12.37 -8.96 -10.10
CA THR A 194 12.20 -8.26 -11.39
C THR A 194 12.63 -9.12 -12.57
N LEU A 195 13.64 -10.01 -12.36
CA LEU A 195 14.16 -10.94 -13.35
C LEU A 195 14.22 -12.34 -12.74
N ASN A 196 13.47 -13.30 -13.28
CA ASN A 196 13.52 -14.70 -12.85
C ASN A 196 14.61 -15.50 -13.59
N SER A 197 15.13 -14.95 -14.68
CA SER A 197 16.40 -15.34 -15.33
C SER A 197 17.29 -14.13 -15.40
N VAL A 198 18.44 -14.18 -14.71
CA VAL A 198 19.31 -13.04 -14.44
C VAL A 198 20.47 -13.03 -15.45
N PRO A 199 20.89 -11.87 -16.02
CA PRO A 199 22.06 -11.75 -16.86
C PRO A 199 23.35 -12.26 -16.20
N LEU A 200 24.25 -12.86 -16.97
CA LEU A 200 25.53 -13.43 -16.47
C LEU A 200 26.46 -12.38 -15.85
N SER A 201 26.32 -11.12 -16.20
CA SER A 201 27.20 -10.03 -15.77
C SER A 201 26.49 -8.71 -15.69
N GLN A 202 27.08 -7.77 -14.94
CA GLN A 202 26.56 -6.38 -14.86
C GLN A 202 26.59 -5.68 -16.22
N SER A 203 27.57 -5.99 -17.11
CA SER A 203 27.61 -5.42 -18.46
C SER A 203 26.37 -5.82 -19.26
N LEU A 204 26.03 -7.11 -19.27
CA LEU A 204 24.84 -7.61 -19.97
C LEU A 204 23.55 -7.04 -19.34
N LEU A 205 23.47 -6.92 -18.01
CA LEU A 205 22.35 -6.28 -17.36
C LEU A 205 22.18 -4.82 -17.80
N ASN A 206 23.28 -4.07 -17.86
CA ASN A 206 23.27 -2.67 -18.30
C ASN A 206 22.82 -2.54 -19.76
N GLU A 207 23.25 -3.45 -20.64
CA GLU A 207 22.82 -3.50 -22.04
C GLU A 207 21.32 -3.74 -22.20
N THR A 208 20.71 -4.60 -21.34
CA THR A 208 19.26 -4.84 -21.36
C THR A 208 18.44 -3.64 -20.89
N ASN A 209 19.03 -2.69 -20.18
CA ASN A 209 18.37 -1.55 -19.51
C ASN A 209 17.26 -1.99 -18.52
N LEU A 210 17.21 -3.26 -18.12
CA LEU A 210 16.31 -3.77 -17.10
C LEU A 210 16.88 -3.55 -15.69
N LEU A 211 16.01 -3.53 -14.69
CA LEU A 211 16.40 -3.46 -13.28
C LEU A 211 16.50 -4.87 -12.71
N PHE A 212 17.52 -5.13 -11.89
CA PHE A 212 17.63 -6.36 -11.12
C PHE A 212 17.41 -6.09 -9.64
N GLY A 213 16.40 -6.73 -9.07
CA GLY A 213 16.07 -6.56 -7.67
C GLY A 213 14.86 -7.38 -7.22
N LEU A 214 14.52 -7.22 -5.94
CA LEU A 214 13.45 -7.97 -5.28
C LEU A 214 12.44 -7.01 -4.64
N CYS A 215 11.17 -7.16 -4.99
CA CYS A 215 10.07 -6.60 -4.22
C CYS A 215 9.69 -7.59 -3.12
N ILE A 216 9.69 -7.14 -1.87
CA ILE A 216 9.53 -8.00 -0.69
C ILE A 216 8.36 -7.51 0.16
N GLN A 217 7.42 -8.41 0.44
CA GLN A 217 6.27 -8.24 1.34
C GLN A 217 6.30 -9.38 2.37
N PRO A 218 7.05 -9.26 3.45
CA PRO A 218 7.44 -10.41 4.30
C PRO A 218 6.29 -10.97 5.13
N PHE A 219 5.23 -10.21 5.31
CA PHE A 219 4.06 -10.58 6.10
C PHE A 219 2.77 -10.64 5.27
N ALA A 220 2.89 -10.77 3.93
CA ALA A 220 1.74 -10.97 3.07
C ALA A 220 0.82 -12.07 3.61
N GLU A 221 -0.48 -11.86 3.55
CA GLU A 221 -1.47 -12.83 3.96
C GLU A 221 -1.44 -14.05 3.03
N VAL A 222 -1.45 -15.24 3.63
CA VAL A 222 -1.56 -16.50 2.91
C VAL A 222 -3.04 -16.86 2.82
N PRO A 223 -3.62 -17.02 1.62
CA PRO A 223 -5.01 -17.42 1.47
C PRO A 223 -5.29 -18.79 2.13
N GLU A 224 -6.51 -19.00 2.60
CA GLU A 224 -6.92 -20.24 3.28
C GLU A 224 -6.80 -21.51 2.40
N TYR A 225 -6.81 -21.34 1.07
CA TYR A 225 -6.63 -22.44 0.11
C TYR A 225 -5.16 -22.77 -0.20
N GLU A 226 -4.20 -22.11 0.46
CA GLU A 226 -2.76 -22.39 0.37
C GLU A 226 -2.22 -22.94 1.70
N ASP A 227 -1.11 -23.69 1.64
CA ASP A 227 -0.48 -24.23 2.84
C ASP A 227 0.00 -23.09 3.76
N PRO A 228 -0.32 -23.12 5.06
CA PRO A 228 0.20 -22.13 6.01
C PRO A 228 1.73 -22.29 6.16
N ILE A 229 2.40 -21.19 6.55
CA ILE A 229 3.84 -21.22 6.82
C ILE A 229 4.11 -22.15 8.01
N PRO A 230 4.94 -23.20 7.85
CA PRO A 230 5.23 -24.14 8.91
C PRO A 230 6.04 -23.48 10.04
N LYS A 231 5.65 -23.76 11.29
CA LYS A 231 6.37 -23.34 12.51
C LYS A 231 7.28 -24.46 12.99
N VAL A 232 8.57 -24.16 13.14
CA VAL A 232 9.61 -25.13 13.48
C VAL A 232 10.22 -24.83 14.84
N GLN A 233 10.23 -25.83 15.74
CA GLN A 233 10.94 -25.75 17.02
C GLN A 233 12.39 -26.12 16.83
N PRO A 234 13.37 -25.22 17.05
CA PRO A 234 14.78 -25.58 16.98
C PRO A 234 15.24 -26.36 18.22
N VAL A 235 16.25 -27.22 18.06
CA VAL A 235 16.95 -27.86 19.18
C VAL A 235 18.04 -26.90 19.67
N GLU A 236 17.87 -26.35 20.90
CA GLU A 236 18.77 -25.39 21.54
C GLU A 236 18.98 -24.08 20.72
N THR A 237 19.38 -24.18 19.46
CA THR A 237 19.63 -23.09 18.54
C THR A 237 19.28 -23.49 17.12
N ILE A 238 19.40 -22.58 16.16
CA ILE A 238 19.18 -22.84 14.73
C ILE A 238 20.55 -23.04 14.07
N PHE A 239 20.71 -24.13 13.33
CA PHE A 239 21.96 -24.39 12.61
C PHE A 239 22.26 -23.27 11.59
N ARG A 240 23.54 -22.84 11.57
CA ARG A 240 24.02 -21.75 10.70
C ARG A 240 25.38 -22.12 10.08
N CYS A 241 25.55 -21.70 8.83
CA CYS A 241 26.87 -21.79 8.19
C CYS A 241 27.93 -21.05 9.00
N LYS A 242 29.08 -21.72 9.24
CA LYS A 242 30.19 -21.12 9.98
C LYS A 242 30.80 -19.91 9.27
N GLN A 243 30.79 -19.89 7.93
CA GLN A 243 31.37 -18.82 7.12
C GLN A 243 30.39 -17.64 6.92
N CYS A 244 29.31 -17.81 6.16
CA CYS A 244 28.42 -16.70 5.78
C CYS A 244 27.27 -16.46 6.77
N LYS A 245 27.13 -17.29 7.82
CA LYS A 245 26.07 -17.20 8.83
C LYS A 245 24.63 -17.36 8.29
N SER A 246 24.44 -17.89 7.07
CA SER A 246 23.12 -18.28 6.60
C SER A 246 22.52 -19.38 7.46
N TYR A 247 21.21 -19.39 7.56
CA TYR A 247 20.49 -20.44 8.27
C TYR A 247 20.27 -21.65 7.39
N ILE A 248 20.17 -22.84 8.01
CA ILE A 248 19.78 -24.07 7.32
C ILE A 248 18.48 -23.86 6.54
N ASN A 249 18.40 -24.45 5.35
CA ASN A 249 17.27 -24.27 4.45
C ASN A 249 17.18 -25.43 3.44
N ASN A 250 16.10 -25.42 2.63
CA ASN A 250 15.80 -26.46 1.65
C ASN A 250 16.80 -26.58 0.47
N LYS A 251 17.83 -25.76 0.43
CA LYS A 251 18.87 -25.74 -0.63
C LYS A 251 20.24 -26.15 -0.11
N TYR A 252 20.39 -26.45 1.18
CA TYR A 252 21.60 -27.04 1.71
C TYR A 252 21.79 -28.45 1.12
N ASN A 253 23.04 -28.77 0.74
CA ASN A 253 23.40 -30.11 0.29
C ASN A 253 24.05 -30.90 1.44
N ILE A 254 23.30 -31.86 1.99
CA ILE A 254 23.81 -32.76 3.04
C ILE A 254 24.40 -33.98 2.37
N CYS A 255 25.72 -34.17 2.48
CA CYS A 255 26.48 -35.22 1.79
C CYS A 255 27.65 -35.71 2.64
N TYR A 256 28.35 -36.72 2.16
CA TYR A 256 29.60 -37.21 2.77
C TYR A 256 30.81 -36.53 2.13
N SER A 257 31.69 -35.98 2.96
CA SER A 257 33.00 -35.44 2.52
C SER A 257 33.95 -36.53 2.03
N GLN A 258 35.06 -36.15 1.40
CA GLN A 258 36.11 -37.10 0.99
C GLN A 258 36.68 -37.92 2.16
N GLN A 259 36.52 -37.41 3.39
CA GLN A 259 36.95 -38.11 4.62
C GLN A 259 35.85 -39.00 5.22
N ASN A 260 34.78 -39.26 4.49
CA ASN A 260 33.62 -40.03 4.92
C ASN A 260 32.88 -39.43 6.17
N LYS A 261 33.01 -38.11 6.38
CA LYS A 261 32.26 -37.38 7.39
C LYS A 261 31.05 -36.72 6.74
N GLN A 262 29.95 -36.76 7.44
CA GLN A 262 28.74 -36.02 6.96
C GLN A 262 28.96 -34.52 7.08
N VAL A 263 28.67 -33.80 6.01
CA VAL A 263 28.80 -32.35 5.91
C VAL A 263 27.53 -31.70 5.30
N ALA A 264 27.23 -30.51 5.75
CA ALA A 264 26.22 -29.69 5.15
C ALA A 264 26.89 -28.57 4.34
N VAL A 265 26.78 -28.64 3.02
CA VAL A 265 27.34 -27.66 2.11
C VAL A 265 26.38 -26.50 1.98
N CYS A 266 26.83 -25.30 2.35
CA CYS A 266 26.04 -24.10 2.29
C CYS A 266 25.77 -23.67 0.83
N ASN A 267 24.51 -23.49 0.45
CA ASN A 267 24.13 -23.07 -0.89
C ASN A 267 24.61 -21.65 -1.26
N LEU A 268 24.77 -20.74 -0.29
CA LEU A 268 25.19 -19.35 -0.53
C LEU A 268 26.72 -19.21 -0.74
N CYS A 269 27.54 -19.85 0.07
CA CYS A 269 29.00 -19.68 0.05
C CYS A 269 29.81 -20.96 -0.25
N GLN A 270 29.15 -22.08 -0.48
CA GLN A 270 29.75 -23.39 -0.78
C GLN A 270 30.66 -23.94 0.33
N PHE A 271 30.58 -23.36 1.54
CA PHE A 271 31.39 -23.84 2.68
C PHE A 271 30.83 -25.15 3.21
N GLU A 272 31.73 -26.14 3.41
CA GLU A 272 31.40 -27.41 4.02
C GLU A 272 31.38 -27.28 5.55
N ASN A 273 30.18 -27.35 6.12
CA ASN A 273 29.99 -27.34 7.57
C ASN A 273 29.97 -28.77 8.10
N GLU A 274 30.72 -29.04 9.17
CA GLU A 274 30.60 -30.32 9.89
C GLU A 274 29.16 -30.51 10.34
N PHE A 275 28.62 -31.67 10.02
CA PHE A 275 27.24 -32.03 10.32
C PHE A 275 27.25 -33.24 11.23
N ASP A 276 27.26 -33.00 12.54
CA ASP A 276 27.39 -33.97 13.60
C ASP A 276 26.29 -33.76 14.63
N MET A 277 25.77 -34.84 15.19
CA MET A 277 24.71 -34.84 16.20
C MET A 277 25.05 -34.03 17.46
N ASP A 278 26.34 -33.97 17.82
CA ASP A 278 26.81 -33.21 18.97
C ASP A 278 26.86 -31.69 18.73
N LYS A 279 26.56 -31.23 17.51
CA LYS A 279 26.57 -29.79 17.20
C LYS A 279 25.25 -29.14 17.54
N PRO A 280 25.26 -27.94 18.13
CA PRO A 280 24.05 -27.22 18.46
C PRO A 280 23.20 -26.92 17.21
N GLY A 281 21.89 -27.15 17.28
CA GLY A 281 20.94 -26.85 16.20
C GLY A 281 20.80 -27.92 15.13
N ILE A 282 21.45 -29.08 15.33
CA ILE A 282 21.31 -30.27 14.48
C ILE A 282 20.30 -31.22 15.12
N LYS A 283 19.33 -31.68 14.33
CA LYS A 283 18.30 -32.64 14.73
C LYS A 283 18.65 -34.04 14.24
N ASN A 284 18.24 -35.08 14.99
CA ASN A 284 18.43 -36.46 14.58
C ASN A 284 17.77 -36.78 13.23
N GLU A 285 16.63 -36.15 12.96
CA GLU A 285 15.85 -36.33 11.73
C GLU A 285 16.60 -35.86 10.46
N TYR A 286 17.62 -35.00 10.61
CA TYR A 286 18.46 -34.56 9.47
C TYR A 286 19.35 -35.69 8.91
N PHE A 287 19.51 -36.75 9.64
CA PHE A 287 20.29 -37.93 9.21
C PHE A 287 19.40 -38.98 8.51
N ASN A 288 18.09 -38.77 8.45
CA ASN A 288 17.21 -39.68 7.74
C ASN A 288 17.31 -39.45 6.21
N SER A 289 16.99 -40.47 5.45
CA SER A 289 16.92 -40.38 3.98
C SER A 289 15.67 -39.59 3.51
N ASP A 290 14.66 -39.48 4.35
CA ASP A 290 13.44 -38.75 4.12
C ASP A 290 13.37 -37.53 5.06
N TYR A 291 13.32 -36.34 4.46
CA TYR A 291 13.23 -35.08 5.19
C TYR A 291 11.78 -34.59 5.38
N SER A 292 10.77 -35.44 5.17
CA SER A 292 9.33 -35.04 5.28
C SER A 292 8.97 -34.46 6.67
N GLU A 293 9.67 -34.90 7.72
CA GLU A 293 9.51 -34.40 9.09
C GLU A 293 10.34 -33.14 9.39
N CYS A 294 11.13 -32.66 8.43
CA CYS A 294 12.01 -31.49 8.56
C CYS A 294 11.58 -30.37 7.62
N PRO A 295 10.53 -29.59 7.94
CA PRO A 295 10.05 -28.53 7.07
C PRO A 295 11.14 -27.57 6.61
N GLU A 296 12.14 -27.30 7.46
CA GLU A 296 13.28 -26.43 7.16
C GLU A 296 14.21 -26.94 6.06
N LEU A 297 14.18 -28.24 5.77
CA LEU A 297 14.93 -28.87 4.67
C LEU A 297 14.07 -29.09 3.41
N VAL A 298 12.75 -28.89 3.50
CA VAL A 298 11.80 -29.15 2.42
C VAL A 298 11.15 -27.87 1.91
N LYS A 299 10.68 -27.02 2.82
CA LYS A 299 9.93 -25.80 2.47
C LYS A 299 10.87 -24.58 2.36
N PRO A 300 10.69 -23.74 1.33
CA PRO A 300 11.53 -22.55 1.14
C PRO A 300 11.17 -21.41 2.11
N THR A 301 9.93 -21.40 2.64
CA THR A 301 9.45 -20.41 3.63
C THR A 301 9.08 -21.09 4.93
N ILE A 302 9.71 -20.68 6.04
CA ILE A 302 9.49 -21.25 7.37
C ILE A 302 9.56 -20.21 8.47
N ASP A 303 8.89 -20.47 9.60
CA ASP A 303 8.99 -19.73 10.85
C ASP A 303 9.67 -20.60 11.93
N PHE A 304 10.91 -20.30 12.28
CA PHE A 304 11.49 -20.86 13.51
C PHE A 304 10.97 -20.14 14.74
N ILE A 305 10.55 -20.88 15.76
CA ILE A 305 10.35 -20.31 17.08
C ILE A 305 11.70 -19.82 17.59
N ALA A 306 11.82 -18.53 17.90
CA ALA A 306 13.12 -17.94 18.21
C ALA A 306 13.71 -18.56 19.50
N PRO A 307 14.95 -19.08 19.44
CA PRO A 307 15.67 -19.52 20.62
C PRO A 307 15.87 -18.39 21.64
N ASN A 308 16.12 -18.74 22.89
CA ASN A 308 16.21 -17.76 23.99
C ASN A 308 17.29 -16.68 23.78
N ASN A 309 18.37 -16.98 23.07
CA ASN A 309 19.42 -16.02 22.72
C ASN A 309 18.99 -14.96 21.70
N PHE A 310 17.86 -15.13 21.02
CA PHE A 310 17.25 -14.15 20.11
C PHE A 310 16.12 -13.35 20.76
N LYS A 311 15.57 -13.86 21.88
CA LYS A 311 14.48 -13.20 22.58
C LYS A 311 14.98 -11.97 23.35
N SER A 312 14.21 -10.93 23.36
CA SER A 312 14.44 -9.79 24.26
C SER A 312 14.31 -10.25 25.70
N SER A 313 15.09 -9.66 26.60
CA SER A 313 14.99 -9.91 28.04
C SER A 313 13.62 -9.51 28.63
N LYS A 314 12.92 -8.59 27.96
CA LYS A 314 11.57 -8.14 28.35
C LYS A 314 10.53 -8.75 27.42
N LEU A 315 9.49 -9.33 28.01
CA LEU A 315 8.31 -9.80 27.29
C LEU A 315 7.64 -8.58 26.63
N PHE A 316 7.31 -8.68 25.34
CA PHE A 316 6.59 -7.63 24.64
C PHE A 316 5.10 -7.80 24.82
N THR A 317 4.40 -6.73 25.16
CA THR A 317 2.93 -6.65 25.14
C THR A 317 2.51 -5.42 24.37
N PRO A 318 1.53 -5.51 23.45
CA PRO A 318 1.11 -4.38 22.65
C PRO A 318 0.50 -3.26 23.51
N HIS A 319 1.01 -2.05 23.39
CA HIS A 319 0.47 -0.85 24.05
C HIS A 319 0.06 0.14 22.96
N TYR A 320 -1.17 0.65 23.05
CA TYR A 320 -1.76 1.59 22.11
C TYR A 320 -1.99 2.93 22.80
N LEU A 321 -1.28 3.98 22.40
CA LEU A 321 -1.45 5.35 22.89
C LEU A 321 -2.15 6.20 21.85
N PHE A 322 -3.38 6.60 22.13
CA PHE A 322 -4.15 7.50 21.27
C PHE A 322 -3.90 8.96 21.68
N MET A 323 -3.37 9.74 20.74
CA MET A 323 -3.07 11.16 20.92
C MET A 323 -3.97 12.00 20.01
N ILE A 324 -4.97 12.66 20.58
CA ILE A 324 -6.05 13.30 19.84
C ILE A 324 -5.97 14.82 20.00
N ASP A 325 -5.92 15.53 18.89
CA ASP A 325 -5.99 16.99 18.84
C ASP A 325 -7.37 17.47 19.30
N ILE A 326 -7.39 18.44 20.22
CA ILE A 326 -8.60 19.10 20.76
C ILE A 326 -8.56 20.62 20.55
N THR A 327 -8.00 21.06 19.46
CA THR A 327 -8.05 22.46 19.05
C THR A 327 -9.42 22.82 18.45
N GLU A 328 -9.66 24.12 18.22
CA GLU A 328 -10.87 24.64 17.64
C GLU A 328 -11.23 23.96 16.30
N ASN A 329 -10.25 23.73 15.42
CA ASN A 329 -10.48 23.03 14.16
C ASN A 329 -10.90 21.57 14.37
N SER A 330 -10.37 20.88 15.37
CA SER A 330 -10.77 19.50 15.71
C SER A 330 -12.23 19.43 16.11
N TYR A 331 -12.71 20.40 16.89
CA TYR A 331 -14.11 20.47 17.29
C TYR A 331 -15.02 20.82 16.12
N SER A 332 -14.58 21.74 15.24
CA SER A 332 -15.38 22.16 14.10
C SER A 332 -15.75 21.02 13.14
N ILE A 333 -14.90 19.99 13.08
CA ILE A 333 -15.13 18.78 12.29
C ILE A 333 -15.62 17.58 13.13
N GLY A 334 -15.73 17.71 14.46
CA GLY A 334 -16.17 16.63 15.35
C GLY A 334 -15.13 15.52 15.58
N LEU A 335 -13.86 15.72 15.20
CA LEU A 335 -12.79 14.71 15.22
C LEU A 335 -12.63 13.97 16.55
N PRO A 336 -12.56 14.65 17.74
CA PRO A 336 -12.30 13.96 18.99
C PRO A 336 -13.36 12.91 19.31
N SER A 337 -14.65 13.26 19.13
CA SER A 337 -15.77 12.37 19.39
C SER A 337 -15.80 11.17 18.45
N TYR A 338 -15.54 11.38 17.16
CA TYR A 338 -15.49 10.30 16.16
C TYR A 338 -14.36 9.32 16.44
N VAL A 339 -13.16 9.80 16.77
CA VAL A 339 -12.02 8.94 17.10
C VAL A 339 -12.32 8.09 18.34
N ILE A 340 -12.80 8.72 19.42
CA ILE A 340 -13.15 7.99 20.67
C ILE A 340 -14.24 6.96 20.41
N ASN A 341 -15.29 7.30 19.68
CA ASN A 341 -16.35 6.37 19.34
C ASN A 341 -15.84 5.18 18.50
N SER A 342 -15.00 5.43 17.50
CA SER A 342 -14.39 4.37 16.69
C SER A 342 -13.51 3.44 17.51
N ILE A 343 -12.78 3.94 18.51
CA ILE A 343 -11.98 3.14 19.43
C ILE A 343 -12.90 2.30 20.30
N GLN A 344 -13.97 2.88 20.85
CA GLN A 344 -14.91 2.20 21.74
C GLN A 344 -15.62 1.03 21.05
N ILE A 345 -16.05 1.21 19.81
CA ILE A 345 -16.66 0.14 18.98
C ILE A 345 -15.68 -1.03 18.79
N ASN A 346 -14.40 -0.75 18.65
CA ASN A 346 -13.38 -1.77 18.38
C ASN A 346 -12.81 -2.45 19.64
N LEU A 347 -13.15 -2.04 20.87
CA LEU A 347 -12.51 -2.55 22.08
C LEU A 347 -12.52 -4.08 22.20
N ASP A 348 -13.63 -4.72 21.85
CA ASP A 348 -13.76 -6.19 21.92
C ASP A 348 -13.12 -6.92 20.73
N SER A 349 -12.77 -6.17 19.67
CA SER A 349 -12.22 -6.69 18.42
C SER A 349 -10.71 -6.50 18.29
N PHE A 350 -10.04 -5.90 19.29
CA PHE A 350 -8.59 -5.74 19.26
C PHE A 350 -7.89 -7.10 19.07
N HIS A 351 -6.90 -7.12 18.20
CA HIS A 351 -6.09 -8.33 18.03
C HIS A 351 -5.34 -8.64 19.33
N ASN A 352 -5.67 -9.75 19.99
CA ASN A 352 -5.20 -10.13 21.32
C ASN A 352 -5.57 -9.12 22.44
N ALA A 353 -6.86 -8.79 22.56
CA ALA A 353 -7.38 -7.85 23.57
C ALA A 353 -6.95 -8.20 25.00
N GLU A 354 -6.88 -9.49 25.35
CA GLU A 354 -6.49 -9.98 26.70
C GLU A 354 -5.09 -9.51 27.14
N ASN A 355 -4.15 -9.38 26.20
CA ASN A 355 -2.77 -8.96 26.48
C ASN A 355 -2.42 -7.58 25.91
N SER A 356 -3.41 -6.85 25.43
CA SER A 356 -3.22 -5.50 24.88
C SER A 356 -3.58 -4.43 25.88
N TYR A 357 -2.89 -3.30 25.83
CA TYR A 357 -3.03 -2.18 26.72
C TYR A 357 -3.38 -0.91 25.97
N ILE A 358 -4.25 -0.07 26.55
CA ILE A 358 -4.71 1.18 25.94
C ILE A 358 -4.47 2.36 26.87
N GLY A 359 -4.05 3.49 26.29
CA GLY A 359 -3.86 4.76 26.98
C GLY A 359 -4.32 5.94 26.10
N PHE A 360 -4.67 7.05 26.74
CA PHE A 360 -5.19 8.24 26.05
C PHE A 360 -4.46 9.50 26.47
N ALA A 361 -4.14 10.34 25.50
CA ALA A 361 -3.70 11.69 25.69
C ALA A 361 -4.41 12.63 24.71
N LEU A 362 -4.90 13.74 25.19
CA LEU A 362 -5.43 14.81 24.35
C LEU A 362 -4.41 15.95 24.31
N TYR A 363 -4.39 16.76 23.23
CA TYR A 363 -3.49 17.91 23.16
C TYR A 363 -4.14 19.08 22.43
N ASP A 364 -3.81 20.27 22.88
CA ASP A 364 -4.23 21.54 22.28
C ASP A 364 -3.01 22.30 21.71
N THR A 365 -3.06 23.61 21.66
CA THR A 365 -1.96 24.46 21.18
C THR A 365 -0.82 24.67 22.19
N LYS A 366 -0.99 24.26 23.46
CA LYS A 366 -0.09 24.57 24.58
C LYS A 366 0.23 23.40 25.49
N ASN A 367 -0.67 22.45 25.62
CA ASN A 367 -0.60 21.40 26.64
C ASN A 367 -0.90 20.04 26.06
N ILE A 368 -0.35 18.98 26.70
CA ILE A 368 -0.75 17.60 26.51
C ILE A 368 -1.39 17.11 27.81
N TYR A 369 -2.57 16.52 27.71
CA TYR A 369 -3.42 16.07 28.79
C TYR A 369 -3.45 14.55 28.85
N TYR A 370 -2.76 13.94 29.84
CA TYR A 370 -2.70 12.50 30.03
C TYR A 370 -3.77 12.04 31.00
N PHE A 371 -4.62 11.13 30.57
CA PHE A 371 -5.68 10.53 31.39
C PHE A 371 -5.25 9.17 31.94
N TYR A 372 -5.53 8.92 33.20
CA TYR A 372 -5.20 7.65 33.85
C TYR A 372 -6.15 7.34 35.02
N VAL A 373 -6.17 6.08 35.45
CA VAL A 373 -6.98 5.63 36.57
C VAL A 373 -6.12 5.39 37.83
N GLU A 374 -6.49 5.99 38.93
CA GLU A 374 -5.86 5.77 40.23
C GLU A 374 -6.91 5.49 41.31
N LYS A 375 -6.86 4.33 41.97
CA LYS A 375 -7.83 3.91 42.97
C LYS A 375 -9.30 4.01 42.53
N SER A 376 -9.58 3.59 41.28
CA SER A 376 -10.89 3.65 40.61
C SER A 376 -11.37 5.05 40.21
N ASP A 377 -10.60 6.12 40.47
CA ASP A 377 -10.92 7.47 40.02
C ASP A 377 -10.12 7.80 38.75
N VAL A 378 -10.76 8.45 37.80
CA VAL A 378 -10.10 8.98 36.61
C VAL A 378 -9.44 10.30 36.95
N ARG A 379 -8.13 10.37 36.69
CA ARG A 379 -7.30 11.55 36.92
C ARG A 379 -6.68 12.06 35.64
N LEU A 380 -6.25 13.32 35.70
CA LEU A 380 -5.64 14.05 34.60
C LEU A 380 -4.29 14.64 35.04
N THR A 381 -3.24 14.45 34.24
CA THR A 381 -1.97 15.13 34.38
C THR A 381 -1.67 15.98 33.14
N ILE A 382 -1.21 17.21 33.33
CA ILE A 382 -0.95 18.15 32.24
C ILE A 382 0.57 18.28 32.07
N MET A 383 1.04 18.13 30.83
CA MET A 383 2.40 18.44 30.40
C MET A 383 2.38 19.73 29.57
N GLY A 384 3.06 20.80 30.03
CA GLY A 384 3.03 22.12 29.41
C GLY A 384 4.34 22.55 28.75
N ASP A 385 5.44 21.79 28.91
CA ASP A 385 6.70 22.12 28.24
C ASP A 385 6.72 21.51 26.82
N ILE A 386 6.14 22.26 25.87
CA ILE A 386 6.05 21.84 24.48
C ILE A 386 7.37 21.89 23.70
N ASN A 387 8.40 22.54 24.22
CA ASN A 387 9.73 22.63 23.60
C ASN A 387 10.64 21.46 23.99
N ASP A 388 10.51 20.96 25.24
CA ASP A 388 11.13 19.72 25.69
C ASP A 388 10.10 18.75 26.26
N PRO A 389 9.21 18.22 25.41
CA PRO A 389 8.09 17.39 25.83
C PRO A 389 8.56 16.03 26.33
N PHE A 390 7.87 15.52 27.37
CA PHE A 390 8.09 14.21 27.97
C PHE A 390 6.77 13.64 28.49
N CYS A 391 6.69 12.33 28.71
CA CYS A 391 5.54 11.73 29.40
C CYS A 391 5.72 11.78 30.92
N PRO A 392 4.84 12.48 31.67
CA PRO A 392 4.97 12.61 33.14
C PRO A 392 4.52 11.37 33.91
N LEU A 393 3.99 10.35 33.22
CA LEU A 393 3.45 9.13 33.84
C LEU A 393 4.30 7.91 33.50
N SER A 394 4.41 6.97 34.43
CA SER A 394 4.94 5.64 34.11
C SER A 394 3.96 4.85 33.27
N MET A 395 4.46 3.91 32.46
CA MET A 395 3.60 3.02 31.65
C MET A 395 2.51 2.32 32.46
N LYS A 396 2.84 1.80 33.66
CA LYS A 396 1.88 1.12 34.53
C LYS A 396 0.71 1.99 34.99
N LYS A 397 0.88 3.32 35.01
CA LYS A 397 -0.20 4.25 35.38
C LYS A 397 -1.00 4.69 34.17
N LEU A 398 -0.34 4.90 33.03
CA LEU A 398 -0.95 5.46 31.84
C LEU A 398 -1.82 4.43 31.10
N PHE A 399 -1.40 3.15 31.10
CA PHE A 399 -2.05 2.13 30.28
C PHE A 399 -2.91 1.16 31.12
N LEU A 400 -4.09 0.82 30.59
CA LEU A 400 -5.03 -0.16 31.13
C LEU A 400 -5.09 -1.38 30.24
N ASN A 401 -5.15 -2.58 30.83
CA ASN A 401 -5.34 -3.82 30.08
C ASN A 401 -6.78 -3.90 29.53
N ILE A 402 -6.94 -4.17 28.23
CA ILE A 402 -8.24 -4.17 27.55
C ILE A 402 -9.13 -5.31 28.06
N GLY A 403 -8.57 -6.52 28.23
CA GLY A 403 -9.33 -7.69 28.69
C GLY A 403 -9.73 -7.65 30.17
N GLU A 404 -8.82 -7.19 31.06
CA GLU A 404 -9.03 -7.24 32.51
C GLU A 404 -9.71 -5.99 33.06
N GLN A 405 -9.56 -4.82 32.41
CA GLN A 405 -9.93 -3.53 32.98
C GLN A 405 -10.98 -2.77 32.15
N LYS A 406 -11.86 -3.48 31.46
CA LYS A 406 -12.85 -2.91 30.53
C LYS A 406 -13.73 -1.84 31.20
N GLU A 407 -14.28 -2.10 32.40
CA GLU A 407 -15.09 -1.12 33.14
C GLU A 407 -14.32 0.17 33.47
N GLN A 408 -13.00 0.07 33.72
CA GLN A 408 -12.17 1.22 34.01
C GLN A 408 -11.90 2.02 32.71
N ILE A 409 -11.75 1.34 31.58
CA ILE A 409 -11.61 1.95 30.28
C ILE A 409 -12.89 2.69 29.87
N GLU A 410 -14.06 2.12 30.11
CA GLU A 410 -15.35 2.77 29.85
C GLU A 410 -15.52 4.06 30.69
N LYS A 411 -15.20 4.01 31.99
CA LYS A 411 -15.19 5.21 32.85
C LYS A 411 -14.16 6.25 32.39
N LEU A 412 -13.00 5.79 31.90
CA LEU A 412 -11.97 6.67 31.35
C LEU A 412 -12.48 7.38 30.11
N ILE A 413 -13.11 6.66 29.19
CA ILE A 413 -13.71 7.19 27.96
C ILE A 413 -14.84 8.18 28.28
N GLU A 414 -15.70 7.85 29.24
CA GLU A 414 -16.76 8.76 29.70
C GLU A 414 -16.17 10.08 30.22
N ARG A 415 -15.13 10.01 31.07
CA ARG A 415 -14.46 11.24 31.57
C ARG A 415 -13.78 12.04 30.46
N ILE A 416 -13.19 11.37 29.47
CA ILE A 416 -12.60 12.02 28.29
C ILE A 416 -13.69 12.74 27.50
N ASN A 417 -14.84 12.12 27.22
CA ASN A 417 -15.96 12.73 26.51
C ASN A 417 -16.50 13.97 27.25
N ASN A 418 -16.60 13.89 28.59
CA ASN A 418 -16.98 15.03 29.41
C ASN A 418 -15.96 16.17 29.31
N PHE A 419 -14.67 15.86 29.36
CA PHE A 419 -13.60 16.85 29.20
C PHE A 419 -13.61 17.49 27.80
N ILE A 420 -13.82 16.69 26.73
CA ILE A 420 -13.99 17.19 25.37
C ILE A 420 -15.17 18.18 25.31
N SER A 421 -16.29 17.84 25.94
CA SER A 421 -17.49 18.69 25.98
C SER A 421 -17.26 19.98 26.79
N GLU A 422 -16.59 19.88 27.95
CA GLU A 422 -16.17 21.02 28.77
C GLU A 422 -15.29 22.00 27.95
N LYS A 423 -14.25 21.47 27.28
CA LYS A 423 -13.34 22.28 26.45
C LYS A 423 -14.02 22.89 25.24
N ASN A 424 -14.94 22.18 24.59
CA ASN A 424 -15.71 22.71 23.47
C ASN A 424 -16.60 23.88 23.88
N ALA A 425 -17.18 23.84 25.09
CA ALA A 425 -17.98 24.92 25.64
C ALA A 425 -17.18 26.19 25.91
N ASP A 426 -15.89 26.05 26.23
CA ASP A 426 -14.95 27.17 26.48
C ASP A 426 -14.50 27.88 25.17
N ILE A 427 -14.76 27.28 24.00
CA ILE A 427 -14.38 27.86 22.71
C ILE A 427 -15.37 28.96 22.35
N PRO A 428 -14.92 30.23 22.20
CA PRO A 428 -15.81 31.31 21.79
C PRO A 428 -16.46 31.02 20.42
N ASN A 429 -17.77 31.27 20.31
CA ASN A 429 -18.49 31.19 19.03
C ASN A 429 -17.93 32.21 18.01
N PHE A 430 -16.77 31.92 17.45
CA PHE A 430 -16.10 32.80 16.52
C PHE A 430 -16.39 32.38 15.07
N LYS A 431 -17.03 33.28 14.31
CA LYS A 431 -17.30 33.13 12.88
C LYS A 431 -16.10 33.66 12.07
N GLY A 432 -14.96 32.93 12.06
CA GLY A 432 -13.82 33.31 11.23
C GLY A 432 -12.78 32.18 11.19
N HIS A 433 -12.14 31.96 10.04
CA HIS A 433 -11.03 31.03 9.94
C HIS A 433 -9.81 31.61 10.66
N ARG A 434 -9.47 31.06 11.81
CA ARG A 434 -8.16 31.29 12.43
C ARG A 434 -7.16 30.27 11.90
N GLN A 435 -5.98 30.74 11.57
CA GLN A 435 -4.84 29.88 11.30
C GLN A 435 -4.39 29.26 12.65
N ILE A 436 -5.00 28.12 13.02
CA ILE A 436 -4.69 27.42 14.25
C ILE A 436 -3.50 26.49 13.97
N SER A 437 -2.55 26.49 14.87
CA SER A 437 -1.39 25.62 14.83
C SER A 437 -1.50 24.55 15.90
N SER A 438 -0.95 23.38 15.64
CA SER A 438 -0.86 22.26 16.56
C SER A 438 0.55 22.09 17.12
N ILE A 439 0.69 21.30 18.19
CA ILE A 439 1.93 20.84 18.77
C ILE A 439 2.18 19.36 18.51
N SER A 440 1.72 18.87 17.34
CA SER A 440 1.79 17.46 16.98
C SER A 440 3.21 16.86 17.05
N GLY A 441 4.26 17.63 16.76
CA GLY A 441 5.65 17.19 16.94
C GLY A 441 6.02 16.94 18.42
N ALA A 442 5.54 17.79 19.33
CA ALA A 442 5.70 17.59 20.78
C ALA A 442 4.90 16.36 21.26
N ALA A 443 3.67 16.19 20.75
CA ALA A 443 2.84 15.03 21.03
C ALA A 443 3.54 13.73 20.58
N ILE A 444 4.09 13.67 19.38
CA ILE A 444 4.85 12.51 18.87
C ILE A 444 6.03 12.18 19.82
N LYS A 445 6.88 13.16 20.16
CA LYS A 445 8.04 12.91 21.06
C LYS A 445 7.59 12.40 22.42
N SER A 446 6.60 13.03 23.04
CA SER A 446 6.06 12.64 24.33
C SER A 446 5.39 11.28 24.31
N GLY A 447 4.69 10.94 23.21
CA GLY A 447 4.08 9.61 23.00
C GLY A 447 5.12 8.51 22.81
N VAL A 448 6.20 8.77 22.09
CA VAL A 448 7.33 7.83 21.97
C VAL A 448 8.00 7.63 23.33
N ASP A 449 8.20 8.70 24.11
CA ASP A 449 8.78 8.60 25.45
C ASP A 449 7.89 7.78 26.42
N ALA A 450 6.56 7.86 26.27
CA ALA A 450 5.60 7.08 27.07
C ALA A 450 5.74 5.55 26.84
N LEU A 451 6.17 5.13 25.65
CA LEU A 451 6.27 3.71 25.26
C LEU A 451 7.70 3.13 25.36
N MET A 452 8.67 3.90 25.80
CA MET A 452 10.11 3.50 25.80
C MET A 452 10.40 2.22 26.60
N GLU A 453 9.59 1.88 27.60
CA GLU A 453 9.84 0.76 28.50
C GLU A 453 9.53 -0.59 27.85
N ASN A 454 8.48 -0.66 27.03
CA ASN A 454 7.98 -1.92 26.46
C ASN A 454 7.79 -1.88 24.93
N GLY A 455 7.57 -0.72 24.34
CA GLY A 455 7.18 -0.55 22.94
C GLY A 455 5.65 -0.48 22.79
N GLY A 456 5.18 -0.40 21.54
CA GLY A 456 3.77 -0.29 21.20
C GLY A 456 3.50 0.64 20.02
N ARG A 457 2.32 1.26 19.98
CA ARG A 457 1.90 2.18 18.90
C ARG A 457 1.47 3.52 19.46
N VAL A 458 1.98 4.61 18.90
CA VAL A 458 1.47 5.98 19.06
C VAL A 458 0.59 6.27 17.85
N MET A 459 -0.67 6.60 18.08
CA MET A 459 -1.64 6.94 17.04
C MET A 459 -2.03 8.42 17.19
N LEU A 460 -1.56 9.25 16.29
CA LEU A 460 -1.75 10.70 16.32
C LEU A 460 -2.86 11.12 15.37
N PHE A 461 -3.82 11.91 15.87
CA PHE A 461 -4.92 12.47 15.08
C PHE A 461 -4.84 13.98 15.10
N THR A 462 -4.74 14.62 13.93
CA THR A 462 -4.53 16.08 13.83
C THR A 462 -5.19 16.71 12.60
N PRO A 463 -5.92 17.82 12.75
CA PRO A 463 -6.45 18.63 11.64
C PRO A 463 -5.63 19.91 11.42
N ASN A 464 -4.46 20.07 12.05
CA ASN A 464 -3.72 21.33 12.06
C ASN A 464 -2.24 21.14 11.69
N PRO A 465 -1.62 22.15 11.05
CA PRO A 465 -0.18 22.16 10.83
C PRO A 465 0.56 22.30 12.17
N CYS A 466 1.74 21.67 12.27
CA CYS A 466 2.61 21.76 13.43
C CYS A 466 3.55 22.95 13.27
N HIS A 467 3.20 24.13 13.84
CA HIS A 467 4.05 25.32 13.76
C HIS A 467 4.75 25.67 15.08
N HIS A 468 4.39 25.01 16.19
CA HIS A 468 4.89 25.34 17.52
C HIS A 468 5.45 24.13 18.27
N GLY A 469 6.31 24.40 19.25
CA GLY A 469 6.89 23.39 20.10
C GLY A 469 7.98 22.56 19.41
N PHE A 470 8.30 21.43 19.99
CA PHE A 470 9.29 20.48 19.45
C PHE A 470 8.93 20.07 18.02
N ALA A 471 9.90 20.09 17.13
CA ALA A 471 9.75 19.78 15.71
C ALA A 471 8.69 20.63 14.97
N GLY A 472 8.42 21.86 15.43
CA GLY A 472 7.54 22.78 14.73
C GLY A 472 8.10 23.17 13.36
N CYS A 473 7.24 23.16 12.34
CA CYS A 473 7.54 23.52 10.96
C CYS A 473 7.08 24.94 10.66
N ALA A 474 7.98 25.79 10.16
CA ALA A 474 7.60 27.14 9.71
C ALA A 474 6.75 27.05 8.42
N PRO A 475 5.82 28.00 8.18
CA PRO A 475 5.12 28.09 6.90
C PRO A 475 6.12 28.15 5.73
N ARG A 476 5.90 27.37 4.67
CA ARG A 476 6.85 27.28 3.54
C ARG A 476 7.09 28.60 2.82
N GLU A 477 6.09 29.46 2.82
CA GLU A 477 6.13 30.81 2.22
C GLU A 477 7.05 31.77 2.99
N SER A 478 7.39 31.45 4.24
CA SER A 478 8.30 32.27 5.06
C SER A 478 9.78 32.11 4.66
N PHE A 479 10.12 31.08 3.87
CA PHE A 479 11.50 30.85 3.43
C PHE A 479 11.79 31.55 2.11
N ASP A 480 12.96 32.16 2.02
CA ASP A 480 13.49 32.78 0.81
C ASP A 480 13.87 31.65 -0.21
N LYS A 481 13.17 31.62 -1.35
CA LYS A 481 13.38 30.59 -2.39
C LYS A 481 14.80 30.57 -2.97
N GLU A 482 15.48 31.70 -2.99
CA GLU A 482 16.85 31.81 -3.50
C GLU A 482 17.89 31.39 -2.46
N LYS A 483 17.69 31.76 -1.18
CA LYS A 483 18.65 31.48 -0.10
C LYS A 483 18.45 30.12 0.56
N GLU A 484 17.21 29.66 0.66
CA GLU A 484 16.82 28.41 1.32
C GLU A 484 15.93 27.53 0.41
N PRO A 485 16.40 27.17 -0.79
CA PRO A 485 15.55 26.49 -1.80
C PRO A 485 15.01 25.15 -1.31
N LEU A 486 15.75 24.42 -0.46
CA LEU A 486 15.29 23.15 0.08
C LEU A 486 14.18 23.35 1.13
N LYS A 487 14.30 24.36 1.99
CA LYS A 487 13.30 24.62 3.03
C LYS A 487 12.02 25.24 2.46
N SER A 488 12.11 26.02 1.38
CA SER A 488 10.93 26.56 0.68
C SER A 488 10.18 25.51 -0.13
N ASN A 489 10.82 24.37 -0.47
CA ASN A 489 10.21 23.29 -1.24
C ASN A 489 9.42 22.34 -0.32
N PRO A 490 8.09 22.17 -0.50
CA PRO A 490 7.24 21.33 0.36
C PRO A 490 7.60 19.84 0.29
N PHE A 491 8.37 19.39 -0.70
CA PHE A 491 8.78 18.01 -0.85
C PHE A 491 10.06 17.65 -0.07
N PHE A 492 10.73 18.60 0.55
CA PHE A 492 11.91 18.34 1.39
C PHE A 492 11.62 18.57 2.88
N PRO A 493 12.20 17.76 3.78
CA PRO A 493 12.10 18.02 5.21
C PRO A 493 12.70 19.38 5.59
N GLN A 494 12.06 20.12 6.49
CA GLN A 494 12.59 21.38 7.01
C GLN A 494 13.75 21.17 8.00
N HIS A 495 13.72 20.06 8.74
CA HIS A 495 14.71 19.71 9.77
C HIS A 495 14.73 18.19 10.01
N GLU A 496 15.76 17.72 10.71
CA GLU A 496 15.99 16.30 10.97
C GLU A 496 15.59 15.84 12.40
N LEU A 497 14.91 16.70 13.19
CA LEU A 497 14.57 16.39 14.59
C LEU A 497 13.75 15.10 14.73
N LEU A 498 12.81 14.86 13.82
CA LEU A 498 11.99 13.65 13.81
C LEU A 498 12.73 12.40 13.30
N VAL A 499 13.90 12.54 12.67
CA VAL A 499 14.76 11.41 12.28
C VAL A 499 15.30 10.70 13.53
N GLU A 500 15.79 11.45 14.52
CA GLU A 500 16.27 10.87 15.78
C GLU A 500 15.15 10.17 16.54
N ILE A 501 13.96 10.80 16.60
CA ILE A 501 12.78 10.20 17.24
C ILE A 501 12.35 8.93 16.49
N GLY A 502 12.36 8.92 15.16
CA GLY A 502 12.03 7.76 14.34
C GLY A 502 12.99 6.58 14.59
N HIS A 503 14.29 6.83 14.64
CA HIS A 503 15.28 5.79 15.00
C HIS A 503 15.12 5.32 16.45
N LYS A 504 14.85 6.24 17.39
CA LYS A 504 14.57 5.89 18.78
C LYS A 504 13.33 5.00 18.89
N ALA A 505 12.26 5.33 18.17
CA ALA A 505 11.05 4.53 18.09
C ALA A 505 11.33 3.12 17.51
N ALA A 506 11.97 3.04 16.35
CA ALA A 506 12.31 1.78 15.70
C ALA A 506 13.13 0.85 16.60
N ASN A 507 14.15 1.39 17.30
CA ASN A 507 15.02 0.62 18.19
C ASN A 507 14.31 0.11 19.46
N ASN A 508 13.20 0.75 19.85
CA ASN A 508 12.44 0.42 21.06
C ASN A 508 11.07 -0.22 20.76
N ARG A 509 10.88 -0.80 19.57
CA ARG A 509 9.63 -1.50 19.20
C ARG A 509 8.40 -0.59 19.19
N ILE A 510 8.59 0.68 18.88
CA ILE A 510 7.52 1.68 18.84
C ILE A 510 7.20 2.01 17.39
N VAL A 511 5.93 2.03 17.07
CA VAL A 511 5.36 2.45 15.79
C VAL A 511 4.63 3.77 15.98
N VAL A 512 4.77 4.70 15.04
CA VAL A 512 4.06 5.99 15.06
C VAL A 512 3.16 6.08 13.83
N ASP A 513 1.85 6.09 14.04
CA ASP A 513 0.84 6.27 13.01
C ASP A 513 0.31 7.71 13.05
N GLN A 514 0.09 8.30 11.88
CA GLN A 514 -0.44 9.66 11.76
C GLN A 514 -1.70 9.68 10.89
N PHE A 515 -2.78 10.25 11.44
CA PHE A 515 -4.07 10.46 10.78
C PHE A 515 -4.29 11.96 10.63
N ILE A 516 -4.20 12.46 9.38
CA ILE A 516 -4.09 13.88 9.05
C ILE A 516 -5.36 14.35 8.36
N PHE A 517 -6.09 15.30 8.96
CA PHE A 517 -7.39 15.81 8.51
C PHE A 517 -7.28 17.28 8.08
N MET A 518 -6.70 17.53 6.91
CA MET A 518 -6.38 18.89 6.51
C MET A 518 -6.73 19.19 5.06
N SER A 519 -7.19 20.43 4.82
CA SER A 519 -7.25 21.04 3.49
C SER A 519 -6.05 21.95 3.19
N THR A 520 -5.28 22.35 4.22
CA THR A 520 -4.06 23.18 4.09
C THR A 520 -2.81 22.33 4.26
N LEU A 521 -1.62 22.86 3.93
CA LEU A 521 -0.37 22.13 3.99
C LEU A 521 0.01 21.69 5.41
N TYR A 522 0.15 20.39 5.65
CA TYR A 522 0.60 19.77 6.91
C TYR A 522 2.12 19.63 7.03
N ASP A 523 2.84 19.72 5.92
CA ASP A 523 4.26 19.40 5.85
C ASP A 523 4.59 17.91 6.07
N ILE A 524 3.89 17.07 5.32
CA ILE A 524 4.04 15.60 5.38
C ILE A 524 5.51 15.19 5.17
N SER A 525 6.27 15.91 4.33
CA SER A 525 7.69 15.61 4.08
C SER A 525 8.55 15.65 5.34
N THR A 526 8.21 16.51 6.31
CA THR A 526 8.89 16.60 7.61
C THR A 526 8.25 15.68 8.65
N MET A 527 6.92 15.75 8.77
CA MET A 527 6.20 15.08 9.86
C MET A 527 6.12 13.58 9.70
N ALA A 528 6.01 13.07 8.44
CA ALA A 528 5.90 11.63 8.18
C ALA A 528 7.21 10.84 8.37
N ILE A 529 8.35 11.51 8.55
CA ILE A 529 9.65 10.85 8.72
C ILE A 529 9.61 9.83 9.87
N VAL A 530 9.02 10.22 11.01
CA VAL A 530 8.93 9.35 12.19
C VAL A 530 8.11 8.09 11.91
N SER A 531 6.99 8.23 11.20
CA SER A 531 6.15 7.08 10.80
C SER A 531 6.91 6.17 9.84
N ASN A 532 7.55 6.73 8.83
CA ASN A 532 8.31 5.98 7.84
C ASN A 532 9.47 5.19 8.46
N LEU A 533 10.21 5.80 9.40
CA LEU A 533 11.34 5.13 10.07
C LEU A 533 10.90 4.10 11.11
N SER A 534 9.75 4.26 11.74
CA SER A 534 9.23 3.34 12.75
C SER A 534 8.39 2.20 12.16
N GLY A 535 7.97 2.28 10.88
CA GLY A 535 7.10 1.32 10.21
C GLY A 535 5.60 1.63 10.37
N GLY A 536 5.26 2.87 10.77
CA GLY A 536 3.88 3.33 10.94
C GLY A 536 3.18 3.77 9.66
N HIS A 537 1.90 4.08 9.78
CA HIS A 537 1.04 4.58 8.72
C HIS A 537 1.03 6.11 8.67
N VAL A 538 0.80 6.65 7.47
CA VAL A 538 0.47 8.06 7.25
C VAL A 538 -0.81 8.07 6.43
N GLU A 539 -1.93 8.40 7.07
CA GLU A 539 -3.23 8.49 6.42
C GLU A 539 -3.64 9.95 6.28
N TYR A 540 -4.13 10.30 5.09
CA TYR A 540 -4.54 11.66 4.76
C TYR A 540 -6.02 11.69 4.37
N TYR A 541 -6.76 12.54 5.04
CA TYR A 541 -8.19 12.76 4.84
C TYR A 541 -8.38 14.21 4.40
N ASN A 542 -8.58 14.39 3.08
CA ASN A 542 -8.91 15.68 2.53
C ASN A 542 -10.40 15.95 2.80
N TYR A 543 -10.71 16.90 3.68
CA TYR A 543 -12.08 17.23 3.98
C TYR A 543 -12.47 18.58 3.38
N SER A 544 -13.71 18.68 2.98
CA SER A 544 -14.42 19.94 2.75
C SER A 544 -15.46 20.10 3.85
N MET A 545 -15.98 21.32 4.03
CA MET A 545 -17.06 21.56 5.01
C MET A 545 -18.43 21.00 4.57
N ASP A 546 -18.46 20.28 3.46
CA ASP A 546 -19.63 19.57 2.98
C ASP A 546 -19.91 18.34 3.86
N PRO A 547 -21.13 18.22 4.46
CA PRO A 547 -21.48 17.11 5.36
C PRO A 547 -21.29 15.72 4.74
N ILE A 548 -21.54 15.57 3.44
CA ILE A 548 -21.42 14.30 2.71
C ILE A 548 -19.96 13.86 2.69
N THR A 549 -19.07 14.78 2.34
CA THR A 549 -17.61 14.51 2.32
C THR A 549 -17.08 14.18 3.72
N VAL A 550 -17.57 14.87 4.75
CA VAL A 550 -17.20 14.64 6.14
C VAL A 550 -17.62 13.25 6.60
N ASN A 551 -18.84 12.80 6.30
CA ASN A 551 -19.30 11.44 6.68
C ASN A 551 -18.48 10.35 6.00
N ALA A 552 -18.24 10.44 4.70
CA ALA A 552 -17.40 9.48 3.97
C ALA A 552 -15.95 9.44 4.49
N MET A 553 -15.43 10.58 4.95
CA MET A 553 -14.11 10.66 5.58
C MET A 553 -14.10 9.92 6.93
N TYR A 554 -15.11 10.05 7.76
CA TYR A 554 -15.19 9.35 9.04
C TYR A 554 -15.46 7.87 8.90
N GLU A 555 -16.24 7.47 7.92
CA GLU A 555 -16.40 6.07 7.55
C GLU A 555 -15.04 5.46 7.20
N LYS A 556 -14.28 6.12 6.33
CA LYS A 556 -12.90 5.69 6.00
C LYS A 556 -12.01 5.62 7.24
N LEU A 557 -12.03 6.64 8.11
CA LEU A 557 -11.26 6.63 9.36
C LEU A 557 -11.60 5.43 10.24
N HIS A 558 -12.90 5.15 10.42
CA HIS A 558 -13.36 4.03 11.22
C HIS A 558 -12.78 2.71 10.71
N PHE A 559 -12.87 2.45 9.41
CA PHE A 559 -12.35 1.22 8.82
C PHE A 559 -10.81 1.15 8.80
N ASP A 560 -10.10 2.25 8.52
CA ASP A 560 -8.64 2.31 8.60
C ASP A 560 -8.15 2.01 10.03
N LEU A 561 -8.82 2.59 11.03
CA LEU A 561 -8.52 2.36 12.44
C LEU A 561 -8.84 0.91 12.85
N THR A 562 -10.03 0.41 12.52
CA THR A 562 -10.45 -0.97 12.74
C THR A 562 -9.40 -1.92 12.17
N ARG A 563 -8.98 -1.71 10.93
CA ARG A 563 -7.97 -2.56 10.27
C ARG A 563 -6.65 -2.62 11.04
N ILE A 564 -6.16 -1.48 11.56
CA ILE A 564 -4.91 -1.44 12.33
C ILE A 564 -5.06 -2.15 13.68
N LEU A 565 -6.22 -2.04 14.33
CA LEU A 565 -6.46 -2.57 15.67
C LEU A 565 -6.80 -4.06 15.70
N THR A 566 -7.47 -4.56 14.66
CA THR A 566 -8.04 -5.92 14.65
C THR A 566 -7.20 -6.96 13.91
N ARG A 567 -6.25 -6.56 13.06
CA ARG A 567 -5.39 -7.48 12.31
C ARG A 567 -4.06 -7.77 13.01
N PRO A 568 -3.34 -8.84 12.61
CA PRO A 568 -1.98 -9.10 13.09
C PRO A 568 -1.04 -7.92 12.83
N ASN A 569 -0.29 -7.53 13.83
CA ASN A 569 0.82 -6.60 13.76
C ASN A 569 2.09 -7.30 14.27
N TYR A 570 3.22 -6.94 13.68
CA TYR A 570 4.50 -7.54 14.00
C TYR A 570 5.44 -6.44 14.51
N TYR A 571 6.18 -6.72 15.58
CA TYR A 571 7.00 -5.72 16.28
C TYR A 571 8.47 -6.16 16.33
N ASP A 572 9.37 -5.20 16.58
CA ASP A 572 10.83 -5.41 16.61
C ASP A 572 11.33 -6.13 15.34
N CYS A 573 10.83 -5.69 14.19
CA CYS A 573 11.13 -6.36 12.93
C CYS A 573 12.55 -6.04 12.48
N ARG A 574 13.42 -7.07 12.43
CA ARG A 574 14.82 -6.97 11.99
C ARG A 574 15.01 -7.79 10.74
N PHE A 575 15.42 -7.13 9.68
CA PHE A 575 15.56 -7.69 8.35
C PHE A 575 17.03 -7.89 8.02
N MET A 576 17.37 -9.04 7.47
CA MET A 576 18.70 -9.34 6.97
C MET A 576 18.63 -10.13 5.67
N LEU A 577 19.32 -9.66 4.65
CA LEU A 577 19.42 -10.32 3.35
C LEU A 577 20.82 -10.86 3.18
N ARG A 578 20.96 -12.08 2.65
CA ARG A 578 22.21 -12.74 2.31
C ARG A 578 22.15 -13.26 0.90
N PHE A 579 23.26 -13.21 0.20
CA PHE A 579 23.37 -13.58 -1.19
C PHE A 579 24.47 -14.59 -1.41
N SER A 580 24.38 -15.33 -2.53
CA SER A 580 25.54 -16.03 -3.09
C SER A 580 26.66 -15.04 -3.40
N VAL A 581 27.89 -15.52 -3.37
CA VAL A 581 29.07 -14.74 -3.78
C VAL A 581 28.86 -14.21 -5.20
N GLY A 582 29.23 -12.96 -5.44
CA GLY A 582 29.11 -12.29 -6.73
C GLY A 582 27.83 -11.44 -6.91
N ILE A 583 26.92 -11.41 -5.93
CA ILE A 583 25.74 -10.54 -5.91
C ILE A 583 25.80 -9.65 -4.68
N ASP A 584 25.46 -8.36 -4.86
CA ASP A 584 25.36 -7.37 -3.77
C ASP A 584 24.03 -6.61 -3.80
N CYS A 585 23.61 -6.13 -2.62
CA CYS A 585 22.58 -5.12 -2.51
C CYS A 585 23.19 -3.71 -2.56
N VAL A 586 22.76 -2.91 -3.51
CA VAL A 586 23.22 -1.53 -3.66
C VAL A 586 22.43 -0.58 -2.78
N GLU A 587 21.12 -0.81 -2.68
CA GLU A 587 20.18 0.14 -2.11
C GLU A 587 18.88 -0.57 -1.70
N ILE A 588 18.29 -0.13 -0.60
CA ILE A 588 16.96 -0.55 -0.16
C ILE A 588 16.04 0.67 -0.31
N LEU A 589 14.98 0.54 -1.11
CA LEU A 589 13.99 1.56 -1.36
C LEU A 589 12.64 1.17 -0.73
N GLY A 590 12.00 2.15 -0.10
CA GLY A 590 10.73 1.99 0.58
C GLY A 590 10.29 3.35 1.09
N PRO A 591 9.47 3.43 2.13
CA PRO A 591 9.17 4.69 2.81
C PRO A 591 10.42 5.39 3.36
N PHE A 592 11.51 4.62 3.53
CA PHE A 592 12.84 5.11 3.87
C PHE A 592 13.85 4.67 2.81
N ASN A 593 14.91 5.45 2.62
CA ASN A 593 16.02 5.11 1.76
C ASN A 593 17.23 4.73 2.60
N LYS A 594 17.75 3.51 2.45
CA LYS A 594 18.98 3.07 3.08
C LYS A 594 20.00 2.66 2.02
N LYS A 595 21.11 3.36 1.97
CA LYS A 595 22.29 2.96 1.17
C LYS A 595 23.18 2.05 2.01
N LEU A 596 23.64 0.95 1.43
CA LEU A 596 24.57 0.00 2.05
C LEU A 596 24.04 -0.54 3.38
N GLY A 597 23.37 -1.64 3.34
CA GLY A 597 22.96 -2.28 4.56
C GLY A 597 22.41 -3.68 4.31
N GLU A 598 23.11 -4.66 4.85
CA GLU A 598 22.62 -6.02 4.88
C GLU A 598 21.44 -6.19 5.83
N ALA A 599 21.28 -5.26 6.78
CA ALA A 599 20.24 -5.31 7.80
C ALA A 599 19.63 -3.94 8.09
N PHE A 600 18.33 -3.92 8.39
CA PHE A 600 17.63 -2.76 8.94
C PHE A 600 16.57 -3.21 9.95
N GLN A 601 16.08 -2.26 10.75
CA GLN A 601 15.12 -2.50 11.81
C GLN A 601 13.97 -1.52 11.71
N LEU A 602 12.75 -2.03 11.97
CA LEU A 602 11.52 -1.25 12.15
C LEU A 602 10.94 -1.54 13.52
N GLY A 603 10.30 -0.55 14.13
CA GLY A 603 9.54 -0.72 15.37
C GLY A 603 8.41 -1.72 15.21
N GLY A 604 7.74 -1.67 14.06
CA GLY A 604 6.74 -2.64 13.65
C GLY A 604 6.55 -2.72 12.15
N CYS A 605 5.80 -3.73 11.74
CA CYS A 605 5.46 -4.04 10.37
C CYS A 605 4.06 -4.66 10.34
N ASP A 606 3.39 -4.58 9.22
CA ASP A 606 2.07 -5.18 8.98
C ASP A 606 2.06 -5.97 7.67
N PRO A 607 0.96 -6.68 7.35
CA PRO A 607 0.87 -7.49 6.13
C PRO A 607 1.04 -6.72 4.82
N ASP A 608 0.76 -5.41 4.79
CA ASP A 608 0.84 -4.59 3.57
C ASP A 608 2.22 -3.98 3.34
N TYR A 609 3.15 -4.13 4.28
CA TYR A 609 4.46 -3.50 4.18
C TYR A 609 5.30 -4.13 3.07
N CYS A 610 5.63 -3.34 2.04
CA CYS A 610 6.45 -3.77 0.91
C CYS A 610 7.65 -2.82 0.72
N TYR A 611 8.78 -3.36 0.28
CA TYR A 611 9.98 -2.60 -0.04
C TYR A 611 10.78 -3.31 -1.14
N TYR A 612 11.74 -2.59 -1.74
CA TYR A 612 12.51 -3.05 -2.89
C TYR A 612 14.00 -3.07 -2.57
N TYR A 613 14.64 -4.23 -2.80
CA TYR A 613 16.10 -4.37 -2.81
C TYR A 613 16.62 -4.21 -4.23
N ASN A 614 17.42 -3.16 -4.48
CA ASN A 614 18.13 -2.96 -5.73
C ASN A 614 19.44 -3.71 -5.69
N MET A 615 19.64 -4.64 -6.62
CA MET A 615 20.76 -5.57 -6.61
C MET A 615 21.74 -5.27 -7.74
N ARG A 616 22.98 -5.74 -7.58
CA ARG A 616 24.09 -5.60 -8.54
C ARG A 616 24.84 -6.92 -8.68
N ILE A 617 25.34 -7.18 -9.89
CA ILE A 617 26.18 -8.33 -10.22
C ILE A 617 27.64 -7.88 -10.20
N ASN A 618 28.47 -8.48 -9.33
CA ASN A 618 29.88 -8.11 -9.17
C ASN A 618 30.85 -9.05 -9.89
N GLU A 619 30.38 -10.24 -10.28
CA GLU A 619 31.18 -11.26 -10.95
C GLU A 619 30.51 -11.71 -12.23
N THR A 620 31.24 -12.39 -13.09
CA THR A 620 30.68 -13.02 -14.29
C THR A 620 30.36 -14.48 -13.99
N PHE A 621 29.11 -14.85 -14.16
CA PHE A 621 28.60 -16.20 -13.91
C PHE A 621 28.60 -17.06 -15.19
N LYS A 622 28.40 -18.37 -15.01
CA LYS A 622 28.20 -19.31 -16.12
C LYS A 622 26.71 -19.49 -16.38
N THR A 623 26.33 -19.74 -17.63
CA THR A 623 24.94 -20.09 -17.99
C THR A 623 24.49 -21.33 -17.23
N GLY A 624 23.28 -21.27 -16.63
CA GLY A 624 22.70 -22.33 -15.81
C GLY A 624 23.19 -22.36 -14.36
N GLN A 625 24.16 -21.50 -13.99
CA GLN A 625 24.54 -21.32 -12.59
C GLN A 625 23.38 -20.65 -11.84
N LYS A 626 23.11 -21.13 -10.62
CA LYS A 626 22.11 -20.54 -9.74
C LYS A 626 22.75 -19.61 -8.73
N VAL A 627 22.10 -18.49 -8.46
CA VAL A 627 22.41 -17.60 -7.34
C VAL A 627 21.29 -17.71 -6.32
N ASP A 628 21.66 -17.96 -5.08
CA ASP A 628 20.73 -18.13 -3.98
C ASP A 628 20.68 -16.87 -3.13
N ILE A 629 19.47 -16.60 -2.61
CA ILE A 629 19.15 -15.47 -1.78
C ILE A 629 18.39 -15.98 -0.56
N GLN A 630 18.82 -15.57 0.63
CA GLN A 630 18.12 -15.85 1.88
C GLN A 630 17.74 -14.54 2.57
N LEU A 631 16.45 -14.28 2.69
CA LEU A 631 15.92 -13.22 3.54
C LEU A 631 15.56 -13.82 4.91
N VAL A 632 15.97 -13.13 5.96
CA VAL A 632 15.67 -13.49 7.34
C VAL A 632 14.99 -12.32 8.03
N VAL A 633 13.86 -12.57 8.69
CA VAL A 633 13.10 -11.58 9.47
C VAL A 633 12.92 -12.10 10.89
N LEU A 634 13.54 -11.43 11.85
CA LEU A 634 13.26 -11.65 13.28
C LEU A 634 12.13 -10.70 13.68
N TYR A 635 11.09 -11.20 14.34
CA TYR A 635 9.94 -10.40 14.74
C TYR A 635 9.23 -10.96 15.97
N ASN A 636 8.43 -10.12 16.62
CA ASN A 636 7.49 -10.52 17.68
C ASN A 636 6.05 -10.38 17.16
N ASP A 637 5.21 -11.36 17.49
CA ASP A 637 3.77 -11.26 17.26
C ASP A 637 3.04 -10.51 18.40
N ASN A 638 1.75 -10.31 18.28
CA ASN A 638 0.91 -9.69 19.31
C ASN A 638 0.74 -10.57 20.57
N TYR A 639 1.12 -11.85 20.50
CA TYR A 639 1.05 -12.82 21.60
C TYR A 639 2.36 -12.96 22.36
N SER A 640 3.30 -12.04 22.17
CA SER A 640 4.64 -12.06 22.78
C SER A 640 5.55 -13.20 22.32
N ASN A 641 5.17 -13.91 21.28
CA ASN A 641 6.04 -14.92 20.69
C ASN A 641 7.05 -14.26 19.74
N SER A 642 8.27 -14.74 19.81
CA SER A 642 9.34 -14.31 18.89
C SER A 642 9.58 -15.39 17.84
N TYR A 643 9.68 -14.99 16.57
CA TYR A 643 9.91 -15.87 15.44
C TYR A 643 11.05 -15.37 14.58
N LEU A 644 11.70 -16.33 13.91
CA LEU A 644 12.67 -16.06 12.85
C LEU A 644 12.11 -16.63 11.54
N ARG A 645 11.54 -15.77 10.70
CA ARG A 645 11.03 -16.13 9.38
C ARG A 645 12.16 -16.15 8.38
N ILE A 646 12.27 -17.25 7.65
CA ILE A 646 13.32 -17.44 6.63
C ILE A 646 12.65 -17.67 5.28
N PHE A 647 13.10 -16.94 4.28
CA PHE A 647 12.70 -17.08 2.89
C PHE A 647 13.93 -17.45 2.06
N ASN A 648 13.77 -18.40 1.16
CA ASN A 648 14.84 -18.85 0.27
C ASN A 648 14.39 -18.79 -1.18
N THR A 649 15.19 -18.17 -2.03
CA THR A 649 14.93 -18.02 -3.46
C THR A 649 16.21 -18.26 -4.24
N SER A 650 16.10 -19.01 -5.35
CA SER A 650 17.18 -19.23 -6.32
C SER A 650 16.79 -18.63 -7.67
N LEU A 651 17.71 -17.95 -8.30
CA LEU A 651 17.57 -17.38 -9.64
C LEU A 651 18.63 -17.99 -10.57
N GLU A 652 18.24 -18.31 -11.79
CA GLU A 652 19.15 -18.87 -12.79
C GLU A 652 19.86 -17.75 -13.56
N MET A 653 21.17 -17.89 -13.74
CA MET A 653 22.00 -16.97 -14.53
C MET A 653 22.02 -17.42 -15.99
N THR A 654 21.81 -16.48 -16.93
CA THR A 654 21.77 -16.79 -18.36
C THR A 654 22.40 -15.70 -19.22
N GLY A 655 23.03 -16.11 -20.33
CA GLY A 655 23.46 -15.19 -21.41
C GLY A 655 22.43 -15.05 -22.52
N GLU A 656 21.34 -15.82 -22.49
CA GLU A 656 20.31 -15.82 -23.52
C GLU A 656 19.34 -14.63 -23.34
N VAL A 657 19.43 -13.65 -24.22
CA VAL A 657 18.62 -12.41 -24.16
C VAL A 657 17.13 -12.75 -24.16
N GLY A 658 16.70 -13.68 -24.99
CA GLY A 658 15.31 -14.14 -25.06
C GLY A 658 14.79 -14.68 -23.72
N LYS A 659 15.60 -15.46 -22.98
CA LYS A 659 15.23 -15.96 -21.64
C LYS A 659 15.14 -14.80 -20.63
N ILE A 660 16.09 -13.87 -20.66
CA ILE A 660 16.07 -12.71 -19.75
C ILE A 660 14.75 -11.96 -19.89
N PHE A 661 14.36 -11.62 -21.12
CA PHE A 661 13.14 -10.87 -21.37
C PHE A 661 11.87 -11.70 -21.15
N ASN A 662 11.83 -12.97 -21.54
CA ASN A 662 10.64 -13.81 -21.37
C ASN A 662 10.34 -14.16 -19.90
N ASN A 663 11.36 -14.13 -19.02
CA ASN A 663 11.25 -14.43 -17.59
C ASN A 663 11.33 -13.16 -16.72
N ALA A 664 11.23 -11.98 -17.33
CA ALA A 664 11.12 -10.70 -16.64
C ALA A 664 9.69 -10.50 -16.08
N GLU A 665 9.55 -9.95 -14.89
CA GLU A 665 8.25 -9.73 -14.20
C GLU A 665 7.85 -8.26 -14.29
N VAL A 666 6.85 -7.96 -15.11
CA VAL A 666 6.45 -6.60 -15.48
C VAL A 666 6.04 -5.74 -14.29
N ASN A 667 5.30 -6.31 -13.32
CA ASN A 667 4.76 -5.54 -12.19
C ASN A 667 5.88 -5.16 -11.21
N ALA A 668 6.81 -6.10 -10.94
CA ALA A 668 7.99 -5.83 -10.12
C ALA A 668 8.93 -4.81 -10.79
N ILE A 669 9.11 -4.90 -12.13
CA ILE A 669 9.92 -3.91 -12.89
C ILE A 669 9.26 -2.54 -12.85
N ALA A 670 7.96 -2.43 -13.12
CA ALA A 670 7.23 -1.16 -13.08
C ALA A 670 7.34 -0.51 -11.70
N LYS A 671 7.08 -1.28 -10.64
CA LYS A 671 7.21 -0.79 -9.26
C LYS A 671 8.65 -0.37 -8.93
N ALA A 672 9.65 -1.14 -9.32
CA ALA A 672 11.06 -0.82 -9.11
C ALA A 672 11.48 0.47 -9.83
N MET A 673 11.03 0.66 -11.07
CA MET A 673 11.26 1.89 -11.84
C MET A 673 10.63 3.09 -11.15
N ILE A 674 9.37 2.98 -10.73
CA ILE A 674 8.65 4.04 -10.02
C ILE A 674 9.32 4.36 -8.68
N TYR A 675 9.70 3.38 -7.88
CA TYR A 675 10.46 3.58 -6.64
C TYR A 675 11.72 4.39 -6.86
N LYS A 676 12.49 4.02 -7.88
CA LYS A 676 13.76 4.67 -8.19
C LYS A 676 13.56 6.11 -8.65
N GLU A 677 12.57 6.37 -9.50
CA GLU A 677 12.29 7.71 -9.99
C GLU A 677 11.64 8.59 -8.92
N ILE A 678 10.73 8.08 -8.07
CA ILE A 678 10.22 8.82 -6.92
C ILE A 678 11.37 9.24 -5.98
N SER A 679 12.36 8.37 -5.74
CA SER A 679 13.52 8.73 -4.90
C SER A 679 14.41 9.83 -5.51
N LEU A 680 14.32 10.04 -6.81
CA LEU A 680 15.09 11.05 -7.56
C LEU A 680 14.27 12.32 -7.84
N MET A 681 12.92 12.23 -7.92
CA MET A 681 12.08 13.33 -8.43
C MET A 681 12.19 14.62 -7.60
N PHE A 682 12.59 14.53 -6.34
CA PHE A 682 12.80 15.71 -5.48
C PHE A 682 14.19 16.34 -5.65
N ARG A 683 15.08 15.69 -6.41
CA ARG A 683 16.47 16.14 -6.65
C ARG A 683 16.72 16.52 -8.10
N THR A 684 15.79 16.20 -9.01
CA THR A 684 15.90 16.40 -10.44
C THR A 684 14.64 17.07 -10.99
N ASP A 685 14.75 17.74 -12.14
CA ASP A 685 13.59 18.27 -12.86
C ASP A 685 12.65 17.13 -13.28
N LEU A 686 11.34 17.37 -13.23
CA LEU A 686 10.30 16.42 -13.64
C LEU A 686 10.42 15.97 -15.10
N ASN A 687 10.86 16.87 -16.00
CA ASN A 687 11.15 16.51 -17.39
C ASN A 687 12.24 15.45 -17.49
N ASN A 688 13.23 15.48 -16.61
CA ASN A 688 14.27 14.46 -16.51
C ASN A 688 13.71 13.13 -16.00
N VAL A 689 12.78 13.15 -15.05
CA VAL A 689 12.08 11.94 -14.57
C VAL A 689 11.33 11.26 -15.70
N LYS A 690 10.52 12.01 -16.45
CA LYS A 690 9.82 11.52 -17.64
C LYS A 690 10.79 10.91 -18.65
N LYS A 691 11.79 11.69 -19.04
CA LYS A 691 12.81 11.25 -20.01
C LYS A 691 13.55 9.99 -19.55
N ASN A 692 13.93 9.90 -18.27
CA ASN A 692 14.62 8.73 -17.72
C ASN A 692 13.76 7.46 -17.82
N LEU A 693 12.45 7.56 -17.54
CA LEU A 693 11.53 6.44 -17.64
C LEU A 693 11.35 5.99 -19.09
N GLU A 694 11.11 6.94 -19.99
CA GLU A 694 10.96 6.68 -21.43
C GLU A 694 12.24 6.10 -22.03
N ASP A 695 13.42 6.68 -21.75
CA ASP A 695 14.72 6.20 -22.23
C ASP A 695 15.01 4.75 -21.79
N LYS A 696 14.67 4.37 -20.56
CA LYS A 696 14.83 3.00 -20.08
C LYS A 696 13.99 2.02 -20.90
N ILE A 697 12.73 2.34 -21.15
CA ILE A 697 11.83 1.49 -21.95
C ILE A 697 12.32 1.39 -23.39
N ILE A 698 12.59 2.52 -24.02
CA ILE A 698 13.02 2.59 -25.42
C ILE A 698 14.32 1.81 -25.63
N ASN A 699 15.33 2.02 -24.77
CA ASN A 699 16.60 1.32 -24.87
C ASN A 699 16.46 -0.19 -24.59
N SER A 700 15.60 -0.58 -23.64
CA SER A 700 15.34 -2.00 -23.35
C SER A 700 14.68 -2.69 -24.56
N PHE A 701 13.67 -2.08 -25.16
CA PHE A 701 12.98 -2.66 -26.31
C PHE A 701 13.82 -2.59 -27.60
N LYS A 702 14.64 -1.53 -27.76
CA LYS A 702 15.66 -1.48 -28.82
C LYS A 702 16.60 -2.69 -28.72
N TYR A 703 17.16 -2.93 -27.52
CA TYR A 703 18.08 -4.05 -27.30
C TYR A 703 17.43 -5.40 -27.61
N TYR A 704 16.22 -5.64 -27.11
CA TYR A 704 15.45 -6.85 -27.41
C TYR A 704 15.22 -7.02 -28.92
N ARG A 705 14.77 -5.96 -29.61
CA ARG A 705 14.51 -5.99 -31.04
C ARG A 705 15.78 -6.34 -31.84
N VAL A 706 16.90 -5.70 -31.53
CA VAL A 706 18.17 -5.93 -32.26
C VAL A 706 18.70 -7.35 -32.02
N LYS A 707 18.57 -7.89 -30.80
CA LYS A 707 19.17 -9.21 -30.47
C LYS A 707 18.27 -10.39 -30.80
N GLU A 708 16.96 -10.26 -30.65
CA GLU A 708 16.02 -11.38 -30.73
C GLU A 708 15.08 -11.32 -31.95
N LYS A 709 14.90 -10.15 -32.55
CA LYS A 709 13.90 -9.88 -33.60
C LYS A 709 14.45 -9.04 -34.74
N SER A 710 15.72 -9.19 -35.07
CA SER A 710 16.42 -8.44 -36.12
C SER A 710 15.74 -8.53 -37.50
N ASP A 711 15.10 -9.65 -37.81
CA ASP A 711 14.50 -9.91 -39.14
C ASP A 711 13.06 -9.38 -39.28
N THR A 712 12.58 -8.65 -38.28
CA THR A 712 11.20 -8.15 -38.27
C THR A 712 11.07 -6.84 -39.02
N ALA A 713 9.98 -6.70 -39.79
CA ALA A 713 9.71 -5.50 -40.56
C ALA A 713 9.65 -4.22 -39.70
N ASN A 714 10.17 -3.10 -40.23
CA ASN A 714 10.26 -1.83 -39.49
C ASN A 714 8.91 -1.19 -39.15
N ASN A 715 7.84 -1.61 -39.81
CA ASN A 715 6.47 -1.10 -39.54
C ASN A 715 5.76 -1.76 -38.38
N GLN A 716 6.41 -2.71 -37.68
CA GLN A 716 5.81 -3.42 -36.51
C GLN A 716 6.51 -3.02 -35.22
N LEU A 717 5.71 -2.60 -34.22
CA LEU A 717 6.16 -2.47 -32.83
C LEU A 717 6.22 -3.86 -32.20
N ILE A 718 7.41 -4.25 -31.74
CA ILE A 718 7.64 -5.54 -31.10
C ILE A 718 7.97 -5.32 -29.64
N LEU A 719 7.15 -5.90 -28.78
CA LEU A 719 7.31 -5.88 -27.34
C LEU A 719 7.57 -7.30 -26.83
N PRO A 720 8.52 -7.49 -25.86
CA PRO A 720 8.67 -8.77 -25.17
C PRO A 720 7.36 -9.16 -24.48
N ILE A 721 6.92 -10.41 -24.64
CA ILE A 721 5.58 -10.85 -24.17
C ILE A 721 5.39 -10.61 -22.67
N SER A 722 6.39 -10.92 -21.87
CA SER A 722 6.33 -10.82 -20.39
C SER A 722 6.23 -9.39 -19.88
N ILE A 723 6.83 -8.42 -20.57
CA ILE A 723 6.87 -7.00 -20.17
C ILE A 723 6.11 -6.08 -21.14
N ARG A 724 5.20 -6.64 -21.94
CA ARG A 724 4.40 -5.88 -22.91
C ARG A 724 3.52 -4.79 -22.31
N TYR A 725 3.18 -4.88 -21.02
CA TYR A 725 2.40 -3.88 -20.29
C TYR A 725 3.25 -2.76 -19.66
N LEU A 726 4.58 -2.88 -19.70
CA LEU A 726 5.46 -1.89 -19.07
C LEU A 726 5.24 -0.46 -19.62
N PRO A 727 5.07 -0.23 -20.94
CA PRO A 727 4.74 1.09 -21.46
C PRO A 727 3.43 1.65 -20.91
N LEU A 728 2.41 0.79 -20.72
CA LEU A 728 1.11 1.20 -20.17
C LEU A 728 1.24 1.68 -18.73
N TYR A 729 1.94 0.93 -17.88
CA TYR A 729 2.14 1.33 -16.48
C TYR A 729 2.97 2.62 -16.35
N ILE A 730 3.97 2.82 -17.22
CA ILE A 730 4.76 4.04 -17.19
C ILE A 730 3.97 5.23 -17.74
N ASP A 731 3.25 5.09 -18.86
CA ASP A 731 2.35 6.13 -19.38
C ASP A 731 1.30 6.51 -18.32
N SER A 732 0.70 5.51 -17.66
CA SER A 732 -0.25 5.73 -16.58
C SER A 732 0.37 6.47 -15.39
N PHE A 733 1.60 6.14 -15.00
CA PHE A 733 2.31 6.86 -13.93
C PHE A 733 2.61 8.32 -14.33
N LEU A 734 3.04 8.57 -15.57
CA LEU A 734 3.27 9.91 -16.09
C LEU A 734 2.00 10.77 -16.07
N LYS A 735 0.83 10.15 -16.26
CA LYS A 735 -0.50 10.78 -16.22
C LYS A 735 -1.07 10.94 -14.80
N THR A 736 -0.34 10.53 -13.76
CA THR A 736 -0.79 10.76 -12.38
C THR A 736 -0.61 12.22 -11.97
N GLY A 737 -1.48 12.71 -11.11
CA GLY A 737 -1.36 14.03 -10.51
C GLY A 737 -0.05 14.26 -9.73
N ILE A 738 0.71 13.20 -9.45
CA ILE A 738 2.03 13.29 -8.78
C ILE A 738 3.01 14.14 -9.59
N LEU A 739 3.00 14.00 -10.92
CA LEU A 739 3.93 14.71 -11.78
C LEU A 739 3.36 16.02 -12.32
N SER A 740 2.05 16.09 -12.63
CA SER A 740 1.42 17.27 -13.24
C SER A 740 1.07 18.38 -12.23
N ASN A 741 0.73 18.03 -10.98
CA ASN A 741 0.15 18.95 -10.01
C ASN A 741 1.14 19.51 -8.98
N GLN A 742 2.44 19.32 -9.13
CA GLN A 742 3.44 19.76 -8.14
C GLN A 742 3.47 21.28 -7.92
N ASN A 743 3.04 22.06 -8.90
CA ASN A 743 2.96 23.52 -8.79
C ASN A 743 1.66 24.02 -8.14
N ARG A 744 0.77 23.10 -7.72
CA ARG A 744 -0.51 23.43 -7.06
C ARG A 744 -0.37 23.21 -5.55
N PRO A 745 -0.25 24.24 -4.74
CA PRO A 745 -0.05 24.12 -3.28
C PRO A 745 -1.11 23.27 -2.59
N GLU A 746 -2.35 23.34 -3.04
CA GLU A 746 -3.49 22.59 -2.52
C GLU A 746 -3.35 21.08 -2.71
N MET A 747 -2.53 20.63 -3.68
CA MET A 747 -2.31 19.24 -3.98
C MET A 747 -1.11 18.63 -3.24
N HIS A 748 -0.26 19.42 -2.59
CA HIS A 748 1.01 18.94 -2.02
C HIS A 748 0.81 17.82 -0.98
N ASN A 749 -0.16 17.96 -0.08
CA ASN A 749 -0.47 16.90 0.90
C ASN A 749 -0.89 15.60 0.20
N TYR A 750 -1.78 15.69 -0.78
CA TYR A 750 -2.26 14.54 -1.54
C TYR A 750 -1.13 13.85 -2.29
N ILE A 751 -0.28 14.62 -2.99
CA ILE A 751 0.89 14.10 -3.72
C ILE A 751 1.83 13.36 -2.77
N LEU A 752 2.19 13.97 -1.63
CA LEU A 752 3.07 13.35 -0.64
C LEU A 752 2.45 12.11 0.01
N TYR A 753 1.14 12.14 0.26
CA TYR A 753 0.40 10.98 0.74
C TYR A 753 0.47 9.81 -0.25
N ILE A 754 0.17 10.06 -1.54
CA ILE A 754 0.23 9.03 -2.58
C ILE A 754 1.66 8.49 -2.75
N ILE A 755 2.67 9.35 -2.69
CA ILE A 755 4.08 8.93 -2.72
C ILE A 755 4.38 7.98 -1.55
N ASN A 756 3.99 8.33 -0.32
CA ASN A 756 4.19 7.45 0.84
C ASN A 756 3.46 6.12 0.67
N LYS A 757 2.24 6.13 0.15
CA LYS A 757 1.49 4.90 -0.17
C LYS A 757 2.21 4.05 -1.21
N LEU A 758 2.59 4.61 -2.34
CA LEU A 758 3.31 3.88 -3.39
C LEU A 758 4.64 3.29 -2.91
N LEU A 759 5.35 3.95 -1.99
CA LEU A 759 6.60 3.47 -1.41
C LEU A 759 6.42 2.37 -0.34
N ARG A 760 5.21 2.18 0.19
CA ARG A 760 4.93 1.23 1.27
C ARG A 760 4.09 0.04 0.82
N GLU A 761 3.10 0.28 -0.03
CA GLU A 761 2.07 -0.69 -0.38
C GLU A 761 2.58 -1.85 -1.25
N PRO A 762 1.89 -2.99 -1.24
CA PRO A 762 2.17 -4.13 -2.10
C PRO A 762 2.12 -3.78 -3.60
N ILE A 763 2.71 -4.64 -4.41
CA ILE A 763 2.70 -4.49 -5.87
C ILE A 763 1.27 -4.40 -6.40
N TYR A 764 0.35 -5.24 -5.90
CA TYR A 764 -1.03 -5.28 -6.40
C TYR A 764 -1.77 -3.94 -6.21
N SER A 765 -1.63 -3.29 -5.05
CA SER A 765 -2.23 -1.97 -4.79
C SER A 765 -1.64 -0.90 -5.70
N SER A 766 -0.32 -0.90 -5.89
CA SER A 766 0.35 0.03 -6.81
C SER A 766 -0.09 -0.15 -8.25
N MET A 767 -0.25 -1.40 -8.72
CA MET A 767 -0.73 -1.66 -10.09
C MET A 767 -2.19 -1.25 -10.29
N LYS A 768 -3.05 -1.45 -9.29
CA LYS A 768 -4.44 -0.94 -9.30
C LYS A 768 -4.49 0.59 -9.39
N PHE A 769 -3.63 1.28 -8.66
CA PHE A 769 -3.56 2.74 -8.72
C PHE A 769 -3.11 3.24 -10.11
N LEU A 770 -2.12 2.58 -10.70
CA LEU A 770 -1.62 2.96 -12.02
C LEU A 770 -2.64 2.67 -13.12
N TYR A 771 -3.25 1.51 -13.09
CA TYR A 771 -4.25 1.08 -14.06
C TYR A 771 -5.48 0.54 -13.34
N PRO A 772 -6.46 1.42 -13.00
CA PRO A 772 -7.68 1.07 -12.29
C PRO A 772 -8.49 -0.04 -12.95
N LYS A 773 -9.24 -0.79 -12.16
CA LYS A 773 -10.21 -1.76 -12.66
C LYS A 773 -11.50 -1.04 -13.06
N PHE A 774 -11.96 -1.26 -14.27
CA PHE A 774 -13.11 -0.60 -14.86
C PHE A 774 -14.15 -1.63 -15.32
N TYR A 775 -15.39 -1.50 -14.85
CA TYR A 775 -16.48 -2.43 -15.08
C TYR A 775 -17.75 -1.70 -15.51
N ARG A 776 -18.56 -2.33 -16.38
CA ARG A 776 -19.94 -1.99 -16.64
C ARG A 776 -20.85 -2.78 -15.69
N ILE A 777 -21.86 -2.17 -15.10
CA ILE A 777 -22.67 -2.77 -14.03
C ILE A 777 -24.18 -2.71 -14.25
N ASP A 778 -24.68 -2.07 -15.29
CA ASP A 778 -26.12 -2.00 -15.64
C ASP A 778 -26.63 -3.32 -16.23
N ASP A 779 -25.78 -4.13 -16.84
CA ASP A 779 -26.10 -5.46 -17.38
C ASP A 779 -25.36 -6.55 -16.57
N ILE A 780 -25.95 -6.97 -15.45
CA ILE A 780 -25.41 -8.02 -14.58
C ILE A 780 -26.01 -9.40 -14.79
N GLU A 781 -27.03 -9.56 -15.65
CA GLU A 781 -27.60 -10.87 -15.97
C GLU A 781 -26.65 -11.73 -16.80
N GLY A 782 -25.79 -11.13 -17.60
CA GLY A 782 -24.72 -11.81 -18.31
C GLY A 782 -24.02 -10.95 -19.34
N GLN A 783 -22.71 -10.89 -19.27
CA GLN A 783 -21.85 -10.11 -20.18
C GLN A 783 -21.12 -11.00 -21.19
N GLN A 784 -21.02 -10.57 -22.44
CA GLN A 784 -20.32 -11.29 -23.50
C GLN A 784 -18.89 -10.80 -23.65
N VAL A 785 -17.92 -11.72 -23.63
CA VAL A 785 -16.48 -11.42 -23.84
C VAL A 785 -16.17 -11.52 -25.33
N ASN A 786 -15.90 -10.39 -25.94
CA ASN A 786 -15.34 -10.23 -27.30
C ASN A 786 -15.98 -10.93 -28.51
N ASN A 787 -16.06 -10.19 -29.59
CA ASN A 787 -16.71 -10.46 -30.86
C ASN A 787 -16.32 -11.75 -31.63
N ASN A 788 -15.42 -12.60 -31.15
CA ASN A 788 -14.96 -13.79 -31.89
C ASN A 788 -15.07 -15.13 -31.13
N LYS A 789 -15.42 -15.13 -29.85
CA LYS A 789 -15.88 -16.33 -29.11
C LYS A 789 -16.82 -15.87 -28.03
N SER A 790 -18.05 -16.18 -28.13
CA SER A 790 -19.10 -15.84 -27.15
C SER A 790 -18.85 -16.56 -25.81
N ILE A 791 -17.93 -16.02 -25.01
CA ILE A 791 -17.85 -16.39 -23.62
C ILE A 791 -18.83 -15.49 -22.91
N LYS A 792 -19.88 -16.07 -22.38
CA LYS A 792 -20.86 -15.37 -21.55
C LYS A 792 -20.47 -15.57 -20.10
N ILE A 793 -20.32 -14.49 -19.35
CA ILE A 793 -20.18 -14.53 -17.90
C ILE A 793 -21.58 -14.39 -17.33
N ASP A 794 -22.08 -15.47 -16.78
CA ASP A 794 -23.35 -15.50 -16.07
C ASP A 794 -23.14 -15.35 -14.57
N ASN A 795 -24.18 -15.04 -13.82
CA ASN A 795 -24.15 -14.96 -12.35
C ASN A 795 -23.21 -13.87 -11.78
N ILE A 796 -23.07 -12.77 -12.50
CA ILE A 796 -22.30 -11.60 -12.01
C ILE A 796 -22.87 -11.12 -10.67
N GLY A 797 -22.01 -10.87 -9.68
CA GLY A 797 -22.40 -10.47 -8.33
C GLY A 797 -22.89 -11.61 -7.42
N LEU A 798 -22.95 -12.84 -7.91
CA LEU A 798 -23.28 -14.01 -7.12
C LEU A 798 -22.02 -14.79 -6.70
N ILE A 799 -22.17 -15.60 -5.63
CA ILE A 799 -21.09 -16.45 -5.13
C ILE A 799 -20.86 -17.61 -6.09
N ASN A 800 -19.62 -17.75 -6.55
CA ASN A 800 -19.17 -18.97 -7.17
C ASN A 800 -18.89 -20.00 -6.07
N GLU A 801 -19.78 -20.99 -5.92
CA GLU A 801 -19.73 -21.99 -4.83
C GLU A 801 -18.41 -22.78 -4.78
N LYS A 802 -17.76 -22.96 -5.94
CA LYS A 802 -16.51 -23.73 -6.03
C LYS A 802 -15.32 -23.04 -5.39
N TYR A 803 -15.25 -21.70 -5.48
CA TYR A 803 -14.11 -20.92 -5.02
C TYR A 803 -14.44 -19.97 -3.88
N ASN A 804 -15.70 -19.90 -3.47
CA ASN A 804 -16.21 -18.97 -2.45
C ASN A 804 -15.82 -17.51 -2.72
N ILE A 805 -15.91 -17.11 -3.98
CA ILE A 805 -15.64 -15.73 -4.46
C ILE A 805 -16.86 -15.22 -5.23
N ILE A 806 -17.01 -13.90 -5.24
CA ILE A 806 -18.05 -13.22 -6.03
C ILE A 806 -17.61 -13.13 -7.49
N GLN A 807 -18.51 -13.55 -8.42
CA GLN A 807 -18.28 -13.39 -9.84
C GLN A 807 -18.34 -11.91 -10.23
N LYS A 808 -17.24 -11.37 -10.78
CA LYS A 808 -17.16 -9.96 -11.21
C LYS A 808 -17.56 -9.78 -12.67
N PRO A 809 -17.98 -8.55 -13.06
CA PRO A 809 -18.16 -8.19 -14.46
C PRO A 809 -16.83 -8.25 -15.25
N ILE A 810 -16.95 -8.14 -16.58
CA ILE A 810 -15.79 -8.08 -17.47
C ILE A 810 -15.04 -6.77 -17.29
N LEU A 811 -13.70 -6.85 -17.21
CA LEU A 811 -12.83 -5.68 -17.17
C LEU A 811 -12.83 -4.95 -18.52
N LEU A 812 -13.13 -3.67 -18.49
CA LEU A 812 -13.08 -2.78 -19.63
C LEU A 812 -11.71 -2.08 -19.74
N ARG A 813 -11.39 -1.54 -20.91
CA ARG A 813 -10.23 -0.66 -21.10
C ARG A 813 -10.54 0.76 -20.61
N LEU A 814 -9.53 1.46 -20.11
CA LEU A 814 -9.69 2.80 -19.53
C LEU A 814 -9.68 3.90 -20.59
N SER A 815 -10.73 3.96 -21.42
CA SER A 815 -10.87 4.93 -22.51
C SER A 815 -12.31 5.39 -22.66
N LYS A 816 -12.51 6.66 -23.00
CA LYS A 816 -13.81 7.29 -23.23
C LYS A 816 -14.60 6.69 -24.37
N ASP A 817 -13.91 6.08 -25.34
CA ASP A 817 -14.53 5.54 -26.57
C ASP A 817 -15.36 4.29 -26.34
N ILE A 818 -15.37 3.73 -25.12
CA ILE A 818 -16.19 2.58 -24.74
C ILE A 818 -17.33 2.98 -23.79
N ILE A 819 -17.46 4.24 -23.45
CA ILE A 819 -18.49 4.72 -22.53
C ILE A 819 -19.75 5.03 -23.34
N ASP A 820 -20.83 4.34 -22.98
CA ASP A 820 -22.20 4.59 -23.44
C ASP A 820 -22.94 5.39 -22.35
N PHE A 821 -23.80 6.34 -22.76
CA PHE A 821 -24.48 7.22 -21.81
C PHE A 821 -25.75 6.61 -21.20
N ASP A 822 -26.15 5.44 -21.67
CA ASP A 822 -27.25 4.62 -21.14
C ASP A 822 -26.78 3.55 -20.13
N CYS A 823 -25.54 3.68 -19.63
CA CYS A 823 -24.90 2.70 -18.80
C CYS A 823 -24.38 3.27 -17.47
N ALA A 824 -24.15 2.39 -16.51
CA ALA A 824 -23.47 2.70 -15.27
C ALA A 824 -22.12 1.97 -15.17
N TYR A 825 -21.15 2.64 -14.56
CA TYR A 825 -19.76 2.17 -14.53
C TYR A 825 -19.18 2.20 -13.14
N LEU A 826 -18.45 1.11 -12.78
CA LEU A 826 -17.70 0.99 -11.52
C LEU A 826 -16.19 1.05 -11.80
N ILE A 827 -15.48 1.98 -11.14
CA ILE A 827 -14.02 2.10 -11.26
C ILE A 827 -13.40 1.93 -9.87
N ASP A 828 -12.50 0.94 -9.73
CA ASP A 828 -11.71 0.69 -8.53
C ASP A 828 -10.24 1.05 -8.77
N ASN A 829 -9.75 2.13 -8.13
CA ASN A 829 -8.38 2.60 -8.24
C ASN A 829 -7.47 2.17 -7.06
N GLY A 830 -7.94 1.28 -6.19
CA GLY A 830 -7.23 0.83 -4.99
C GLY A 830 -7.46 1.70 -3.75
N TYR A 831 -7.84 2.97 -3.90
CA TYR A 831 -8.12 3.92 -2.80
C TYR A 831 -9.58 4.27 -2.65
N PHE A 832 -10.29 4.34 -3.77
CA PHE A 832 -11.73 4.61 -3.85
C PHE A 832 -12.38 3.68 -4.85
N ILE A 833 -13.65 3.42 -4.64
CA ILE A 833 -14.54 2.82 -5.64
C ILE A 833 -15.50 3.91 -6.11
N TYR A 834 -15.49 4.18 -7.41
CA TYR A 834 -16.33 5.19 -8.03
C TYR A 834 -17.44 4.51 -8.80
N LEU A 835 -18.68 4.95 -8.57
CA LEU A 835 -19.87 4.56 -9.32
C LEU A 835 -20.32 5.75 -10.14
N PHE A 836 -20.06 5.69 -11.45
CA PHE A 836 -20.51 6.72 -12.40
C PHE A 836 -21.82 6.29 -13.03
N ILE A 837 -22.83 7.15 -12.92
CA ILE A 837 -24.20 6.91 -13.39
C ILE A 837 -24.55 8.01 -14.38
N PHE A 838 -24.81 7.63 -15.63
CA PHE A 838 -25.22 8.56 -16.68
C PHE A 838 -26.74 8.74 -16.69
N ASN A 839 -27.19 9.92 -17.17
CA ASN A 839 -28.62 10.35 -17.12
C ASN A 839 -29.54 9.64 -18.11
N SER A 840 -29.01 8.86 -19.06
CA SER A 840 -29.80 8.21 -20.13
C SER A 840 -30.13 6.76 -19.82
N ILE A 841 -29.87 6.28 -18.60
CA ILE A 841 -30.20 4.92 -18.17
C ILE A 841 -31.72 4.79 -18.04
N GLU A 842 -32.31 3.81 -18.75
CA GLU A 842 -33.72 3.52 -18.76
C GLU A 842 -34.10 2.36 -17.80
N GLY A 843 -35.40 2.16 -17.58
CA GLY A 843 -35.95 1.05 -16.82
C GLY A 843 -35.98 1.29 -15.30
N ASN A 844 -35.93 0.20 -14.53
CA ASN A 844 -36.06 0.24 -13.05
C ASN A 844 -34.73 0.50 -12.33
N PHE A 845 -33.66 0.85 -13.03
CA PHE A 845 -32.33 0.97 -12.47
C PHE A 845 -32.24 1.85 -11.21
N TYR A 846 -32.87 3.04 -11.25
CA TYR A 846 -32.89 3.94 -10.10
C TYR A 846 -33.75 3.44 -8.94
N ASN A 847 -34.85 2.77 -9.24
CA ASN A 847 -35.68 2.14 -8.23
C ASN A 847 -34.96 0.95 -7.58
N ASP A 848 -34.28 0.14 -8.38
CA ASP A 848 -33.59 -1.06 -7.90
C ASP A 848 -32.34 -0.72 -7.07
N LEU A 849 -31.62 0.37 -7.37
CA LEU A 849 -30.44 0.76 -6.59
C LEU A 849 -30.77 1.70 -5.42
N PHE A 850 -31.72 2.62 -5.59
CA PHE A 850 -31.87 3.78 -4.69
C PHE A 850 -33.28 4.00 -4.16
N ASN A 851 -34.23 3.14 -4.49
CA ASN A 851 -35.65 3.30 -4.13
C ASN A 851 -36.28 4.63 -4.62
N VAL A 852 -35.77 5.18 -5.74
CA VAL A 852 -36.30 6.41 -6.38
C VAL A 852 -36.67 6.12 -7.84
N GLN A 853 -37.49 6.97 -8.44
CA GLN A 853 -38.02 6.67 -9.78
C GLN A 853 -37.17 7.22 -10.92
N THR A 854 -36.39 8.29 -10.66
CA THR A 854 -35.70 9.03 -11.72
C THR A 854 -34.25 9.41 -11.34
N TYR A 855 -33.46 9.69 -12.38
CA TYR A 855 -32.11 10.27 -12.25
C TYR A 855 -32.11 11.56 -11.43
N GLU A 856 -33.03 12.47 -11.70
CA GLU A 856 -33.10 13.76 -11.01
C GLU A 856 -33.47 13.60 -9.52
N GLU A 857 -34.33 12.65 -9.17
CA GLU A 857 -34.63 12.34 -7.78
C GLU A 857 -33.38 11.78 -7.07
N ALA A 858 -32.66 10.83 -7.66
CA ALA A 858 -31.46 10.28 -7.10
C ALA A 858 -30.36 11.35 -6.89
N LYS A 859 -30.13 12.19 -7.90
CA LYS A 859 -29.14 13.27 -7.88
C LYS A 859 -29.50 14.34 -6.82
N ASN A 860 -30.76 14.74 -6.74
CA ASN A 860 -31.23 15.75 -5.79
C ASN A 860 -31.30 15.24 -4.35
N ALA A 861 -31.51 13.95 -4.15
CA ALA A 861 -31.47 13.31 -2.83
C ALA A 861 -30.06 13.31 -2.23
N GLY A 862 -29.00 13.56 -3.03
CA GLY A 862 -27.62 13.56 -2.58
C GLY A 862 -27.17 12.20 -2.09
N ILE A 863 -27.57 11.13 -2.79
CA ILE A 863 -27.25 9.75 -2.42
C ILE A 863 -25.76 9.52 -2.57
N THR A 864 -25.11 9.01 -1.51
CA THR A 864 -23.66 8.77 -1.46
C THR A 864 -23.29 7.32 -1.21
N THR A 865 -24.24 6.52 -0.74
CA THR A 865 -24.07 5.10 -0.42
C THR A 865 -25.22 4.30 -1.03
N LEU A 866 -24.98 3.01 -1.24
CA LEU A 866 -26.05 2.08 -1.57
C LEU A 866 -26.84 1.75 -0.30
N ASP A 867 -28.14 1.55 -0.44
CA ASP A 867 -29.01 1.14 0.66
C ASP A 867 -28.85 -0.37 0.86
N GLU A 868 -28.26 -0.78 1.99
CA GLU A 868 -28.07 -2.20 2.34
C GLU A 868 -29.41 -2.90 2.67
N GLU A 869 -30.46 -2.17 3.03
CA GLU A 869 -31.79 -2.70 3.30
C GLU A 869 -32.58 -2.94 2.01
N ASN A 870 -32.14 -2.39 0.88
CA ASN A 870 -32.77 -2.59 -0.42
C ASN A 870 -32.56 -4.03 -0.91
N GLN A 871 -33.65 -4.80 -1.00
CA GLN A 871 -33.66 -6.22 -1.35
C GLN A 871 -33.67 -6.47 -2.88
N SER A 872 -33.48 -5.45 -3.72
CA SER A 872 -33.39 -5.65 -5.17
C SER A 872 -32.20 -6.52 -5.55
N ASP A 873 -32.34 -7.33 -6.58
CA ASP A 873 -31.26 -8.22 -7.07
C ASP A 873 -30.03 -7.42 -7.52
N LEU A 874 -30.25 -6.28 -8.21
CA LEU A 874 -29.19 -5.41 -8.69
C LEU A 874 -28.38 -4.82 -7.51
N ASN A 875 -29.07 -4.30 -6.47
CA ASN A 875 -28.42 -3.72 -5.30
C ASN A 875 -27.60 -4.77 -4.54
N GLN A 876 -28.16 -5.95 -4.28
CA GLN A 876 -27.46 -7.04 -3.58
C GLN A 876 -26.21 -7.49 -4.34
N ARG A 877 -26.32 -7.69 -5.67
CA ARG A 877 -25.16 -8.10 -6.51
C ARG A 877 -24.09 -7.03 -6.55
N LEU A 878 -24.45 -5.74 -6.65
CA LEU A 878 -23.50 -4.65 -6.66
C LEU A 878 -22.77 -4.54 -5.30
N ASN A 879 -23.48 -4.64 -4.18
CA ASN A 879 -22.88 -4.68 -2.84
C ASN A 879 -21.91 -5.87 -2.69
N ASN A 880 -22.27 -7.04 -3.23
CA ASN A 880 -21.37 -8.20 -3.25
C ASN A 880 -20.10 -7.95 -4.06
N ILE A 881 -20.22 -7.33 -5.25
CA ILE A 881 -19.06 -6.95 -6.08
C ILE A 881 -18.15 -5.98 -5.32
N ILE A 882 -18.71 -4.93 -4.71
CA ILE A 882 -17.95 -3.94 -3.93
C ILE A 882 -17.24 -4.61 -2.74
N SER A 883 -17.92 -5.48 -2.02
CA SER A 883 -17.35 -6.24 -0.91
C SER A 883 -16.19 -7.14 -1.37
N GLN A 884 -16.35 -7.81 -2.54
CA GLN A 884 -15.28 -8.61 -3.13
C GLN A 884 -14.08 -7.75 -3.53
N LEU A 885 -14.29 -6.58 -4.13
CA LEU A 885 -13.20 -5.66 -4.50
C LEU A 885 -12.43 -5.17 -3.27
N ARG A 886 -13.13 -4.87 -2.16
CA ARG A 886 -12.51 -4.51 -0.87
C ARG A 886 -11.72 -5.69 -0.29
N LYS A 887 -12.25 -6.91 -0.32
CA LYS A 887 -11.56 -8.13 0.11
C LYS A 887 -10.28 -8.37 -0.71
N GLU A 888 -10.33 -8.23 -2.03
CA GLU A 888 -9.17 -8.34 -2.93
C GLU A 888 -8.13 -7.25 -2.72
N ASN A 889 -8.50 -6.11 -2.14
CA ASN A 889 -7.58 -5.04 -1.76
C ASN A 889 -6.92 -5.30 -0.38
N GLY A 890 -6.84 -6.56 0.04
CA GLY A 890 -6.29 -6.98 1.33
C GLY A 890 -7.11 -6.46 2.51
N GLY A 891 -8.42 -6.21 2.31
CA GLY A 891 -9.31 -5.63 3.31
C GLY A 891 -9.12 -4.14 3.57
N ASN A 892 -8.30 -3.42 2.79
CA ASN A 892 -8.28 -1.95 2.81
C ASN A 892 -9.65 -1.41 2.42
N TYR A 893 -10.23 -0.60 3.29
CA TYR A 893 -11.52 0.00 3.01
C TYR A 893 -11.40 1.07 1.94
N GLN A 894 -12.20 0.90 0.89
CA GLN A 894 -12.33 1.85 -0.20
C GLN A 894 -13.72 2.48 -0.11
N PRO A 895 -13.80 3.79 0.23
CA PRO A 895 -15.08 4.50 0.22
C PRO A 895 -15.71 4.42 -1.17
N LEU A 896 -17.01 4.14 -1.21
CA LEU A 896 -17.81 4.27 -2.44
C LEU A 896 -18.12 5.76 -2.68
N ARG A 897 -17.96 6.21 -3.91
CA ARG A 897 -18.37 7.55 -4.36
C ARG A 897 -19.30 7.42 -5.55
N ILE A 898 -20.55 7.79 -5.36
CA ILE A 898 -21.57 7.80 -6.40
C ILE A 898 -21.54 9.17 -7.08
N ILE A 899 -21.42 9.17 -8.41
CA ILE A 899 -21.26 10.39 -9.22
C ILE A 899 -22.26 10.34 -10.35
N PHE A 900 -23.22 11.27 -10.32
CA PHE A 900 -24.22 11.44 -11.35
C PHE A 900 -23.69 12.34 -12.46
N LEU A 901 -23.71 11.87 -13.71
CA LEU A 901 -23.17 12.54 -14.88
C LEU A 901 -24.26 12.71 -15.95
N GLU A 902 -24.30 13.89 -16.55
CA GLU A 902 -25.04 14.16 -17.79
C GLU A 902 -24.17 13.76 -19.01
N GLU A 903 -24.73 13.74 -20.23
CA GLU A 903 -23.99 13.39 -21.46
C GLU A 903 -22.69 14.20 -21.61
N ASN A 904 -22.68 15.50 -21.26
CA ASN A 904 -21.48 16.33 -21.23
C ASN A 904 -20.49 15.96 -20.11
N GLY A 905 -20.93 15.15 -19.15
CA GLY A 905 -20.14 14.71 -17.98
C GLY A 905 -19.01 13.75 -18.30
N ILE A 906 -18.90 13.26 -19.54
CA ILE A 906 -17.74 12.47 -20.00
C ILE A 906 -16.40 13.24 -19.85
N ASN A 907 -16.44 14.58 -19.79
CA ASN A 907 -15.31 15.43 -19.52
C ASN A 907 -15.15 15.80 -18.02
N ASN A 908 -15.87 15.12 -17.13
CA ASN A 908 -15.67 15.28 -15.69
C ASN A 908 -14.18 15.06 -15.37
N PRO A 909 -13.51 15.99 -14.67
CA PRO A 909 -12.06 15.90 -14.40
C PRO A 909 -11.66 14.61 -13.70
N LEU A 910 -12.47 14.13 -12.75
CA LEU A 910 -12.19 12.90 -12.02
C LEU A 910 -12.26 11.67 -12.93
N LEU A 911 -13.32 11.57 -13.75
CA LEU A 911 -13.44 10.47 -14.72
C LEU A 911 -12.30 10.50 -15.73
N THR A 912 -11.95 11.70 -16.23
CA THR A 912 -10.83 11.89 -17.17
C THR A 912 -9.51 11.44 -16.57
N ASP A 913 -9.24 11.76 -15.30
CA ASP A 913 -8.01 11.32 -14.61
C ASP A 913 -7.93 9.80 -14.40
N LEU A 914 -9.06 9.11 -14.32
CA LEU A 914 -9.11 7.65 -14.17
C LEU A 914 -8.96 6.92 -15.51
N LEU A 915 -9.36 7.52 -16.64
CA LEU A 915 -9.29 6.93 -17.97
C LEU A 915 -7.89 7.06 -18.59
N LYS A 916 -6.96 6.24 -18.10
CA LYS A 916 -5.50 6.33 -18.36
C LYS A 916 -5.07 6.15 -19.82
N GLU A 917 -5.90 5.54 -20.67
CA GLU A 917 -5.58 5.39 -22.09
C GLU A 917 -5.85 6.63 -22.92
N ASP A 918 -6.62 7.58 -22.37
CA ASP A 918 -6.94 8.83 -23.07
C ASP A 918 -5.85 9.90 -22.88
N LYS A 919 -6.00 10.99 -23.61
CA LYS A 919 -5.19 12.18 -23.43
C LYS A 919 -5.53 12.86 -22.11
N ILE A 920 -4.51 13.12 -21.28
CA ILE A 920 -4.62 13.83 -20.00
C ILE A 920 -3.59 14.95 -19.99
N ASP A 921 -4.05 16.20 -19.87
CA ASP A 921 -3.19 17.39 -19.89
C ASP A 921 -2.24 17.40 -21.10
N ILE A 922 -0.93 17.39 -20.84
CA ILE A 922 0.13 17.40 -21.85
C ILE A 922 0.50 15.99 -22.36
N TYR A 923 -0.08 14.93 -21.77
CA TYR A 923 0.21 13.55 -22.14
C TYR A 923 -0.79 13.04 -23.17
N ASP A 924 -0.29 12.48 -24.28
CA ASP A 924 -1.12 11.95 -25.36
C ASP A 924 -1.86 10.66 -24.96
N ASN A 925 -2.81 10.24 -25.80
CA ASN A 925 -3.46 8.95 -25.61
C ASN A 925 -2.46 7.78 -25.78
N TYR A 926 -2.76 6.65 -25.16
CA TYR A 926 -1.86 5.50 -25.12
C TYR A 926 -1.47 4.95 -26.51
N PRO A 927 -2.37 4.85 -27.52
CA PRO A 927 -1.94 4.50 -28.89
C PRO A 927 -0.90 5.44 -29.48
N SER A 928 -1.03 6.76 -29.30
CA SER A 928 -0.05 7.76 -29.76
C SER A 928 1.28 7.61 -29.01
N TYR A 929 1.22 7.35 -27.70
CA TYR A 929 2.42 7.07 -26.91
C TYR A 929 3.18 5.83 -27.40
N LEU A 930 2.47 4.74 -27.75
CA LEU A 930 3.11 3.56 -28.34
C LEU A 930 3.72 3.87 -29.72
N CYS A 931 3.08 4.71 -30.55
CA CYS A 931 3.65 5.17 -31.81
C CYS A 931 4.93 5.98 -31.59
N TYR A 932 4.95 6.84 -30.58
CA TYR A 932 6.14 7.59 -30.18
C TYR A 932 7.28 6.63 -29.77
N ILE A 933 7.01 5.68 -28.86
CA ILE A 933 8.00 4.67 -28.44
C ILE A 933 8.56 3.90 -29.65
N HIS A 934 7.68 3.49 -30.59
CA HIS A 934 8.11 2.78 -31.79
C HIS A 934 9.05 3.62 -32.69
N LYS A 935 8.69 4.86 -32.91
CA LYS A 935 9.48 5.81 -33.70
C LYS A 935 10.86 6.03 -33.06
N GLU A 936 10.92 6.22 -31.74
CA GLU A 936 12.17 6.40 -31.03
C GLU A 936 13.06 5.15 -31.06
N ILE A 937 12.47 3.94 -30.92
CA ILE A 937 13.22 2.67 -31.08
C ILE A 937 13.87 2.59 -32.44
N LEU A 938 13.12 2.88 -33.50
CA LEU A 938 13.67 2.85 -34.89
C LEU A 938 14.75 3.90 -35.09
N ALA A 939 14.55 5.14 -34.64
CA ALA A 939 15.55 6.19 -34.70
C ALA A 939 16.87 5.77 -34.05
N ARG A 940 16.80 5.22 -32.83
CA ARG A 940 17.99 4.76 -32.08
C ARG A 940 18.63 3.48 -32.64
N ILE A 941 17.95 2.72 -33.49
CA ILE A 941 18.56 1.58 -34.24
C ILE A 941 19.37 2.08 -35.42
N LEU A 942 18.98 3.19 -36.04
CA LEU A 942 19.66 3.77 -37.17
C LEU A 942 20.88 4.60 -36.77
N GLU A 943 20.92 5.11 -35.54
CA GLU A 943 22.10 5.72 -34.90
C GLU A 943 23.16 4.64 -34.58
#